data_f7516f49b75005ee828915eb6dce2dcd
#
_entry.id   f7516f49b75005ee828915eb6dce2dcd
#
_cell.length_a   1.000
_cell.length_b   1.000
_cell.length_c   1.000
_cell.angle_alpha   90.00
_cell.angle_beta   90.00
_cell.angle_gamma   90.00
#
_symmetry.space_group_name_H-M   'P 1'
#
loop_
_entity.id
_entity.type
_entity.pdbx_description
1 polymer ?
#
loop_
_entity_poly.entity_id
_entity_poly.type
_entity_poly.pdbx_seq_one_letter_code
_entity_poly.pdbx_strand_id
1 'polypeptide(L)'
;MPVKNISLIILLLAVAALLPAALQWDNPVALRQGVNIEWFRTGTESGDGGAVYVWSDTKLGERDLWAQKVDASGNMVWGQPLLVDGKPDRQEDPVITRTSDGNYIIAWIDFSDDLDGNVYAQKISESGQLLWPDGGKPVCAIPSMQLGLNMEADENGGAFVVWGDSRNPSKDLYAQRLSASGDPLWTVNGIPVANGAGDEVQNTMLPDGQGGMIIGYTHTYVGEADVYAKRFDGNGNMTWTAPLELAVTNGNQSGVRMAALTGGDFMFTWVDNRDNEPDIYAQLVNISGTTLWSDPYIVYGDAGSATPAQQLNPRIQGTSDNGAVIVWEDFRLDSQNADLFAQKVSAAGNKLWGDAGIAVATAEFAQIGQRMASDGNGGVYIVWDDLRNGNSPNDDIYAQHLNSNGEALWTAGGKSICSMPFEQNGGLIKVSGDDIFVNWMDLRNGSVGIYYQVLNAAGVTQLADNGVQVFWGLSGDTPKGEYQILPRSNDLLIIWQDTRFANDGNRIFYQIVDTNGNPMFAEDGIPVTLQGGGKQESAKAVVTPDNHFAIVWVDGRDGNPNIYAQLFNPAGERLWGDNGVKLTDDEPLSQSDPKISYFNDSFYIGWSNWDEYNGNYFYHVYGQRIQNGNKLWGDNGVMVSSLESTQMNNECRLYSLIDDMYVWHRVHPSGAQTIWAKRMTPEGTTATGWEEAGLQTSDMGSNIVQLLPLAEATPQGLFVMWKDMRGDYVFNYYGQHISRDGERLWDDAGVNLADRGSEQELPAIATTGTGIVFAWCENVNGMHDIAAQKYSFPGEPLWGDLGYFIVQKDSTQSNPTLVAFDGNGMAVAWTEYMAIESDIYYDYINADGELVFGSGGAIVTNASKAQYEPLSALLDDYVYLVWADGVSSGKTEILGLYMQKLNNETVANDDPSQSPALGLSLKQNYPNPFNPHTNIALDMPKAGELSLNIYNARGQLVKQLHHGELPQGQHLFNWNGTDSNNRSVASGVYFYTAQSSEGTVSRKMLLMK
;
A
#
# COMPACT_ATOMS: atom_id res chain seq x y z
N MET A 1 64.38 8.20 1.28
CA MET A 1 63.09 8.56 1.84
C MET A 1 62.33 9.37 0.79
N PRO A 2 61.29 8.97 0.19
CA PRO A 2 60.07 8.33 0.60
C PRO A 2 59.59 7.26 -0.39
N VAL A 3 59.29 6.06 0.09
CA VAL A 3 58.64 5.03 -0.71
C VAL A 3 57.70 4.20 0.20
N LYS A 4 56.76 4.83 0.86
CA LYS A 4 55.78 4.08 1.70
C LYS A 4 54.33 4.43 1.51
N ASN A 5 53.97 5.38 0.65
CA ASN A 5 52.59 5.84 0.48
C ASN A 5 51.92 5.47 -0.85
N ILE A 6 52.58 4.68 -1.71
CA ILE A 6 51.99 4.27 -3.00
C ILE A 6 51.31 2.87 -2.91
N SER A 7 51.74 2.03 -1.92
CA SER A 7 51.15 0.69 -1.80
C SER A 7 49.78 0.64 -1.12
N LEU A 8 49.36 1.70 -0.39
CA LEU A 8 48.08 1.71 0.32
C LEU A 8 46.94 2.21 -0.60
N ILE A 9 47.24 3.04 -1.61
CA ILE A 9 46.25 3.52 -2.55
C ILE A 9 45.93 2.47 -3.63
N ILE A 10 46.89 1.59 -3.93
CA ILE A 10 46.69 0.47 -4.88
C ILE A 10 45.90 -0.68 -4.21
N LEU A 11 46.00 -0.86 -2.88
CA LEU A 11 45.21 -1.86 -2.16
C LEU A 11 43.76 -1.41 -1.92
N LEU A 12 43.47 -0.11 -1.79
CA LEU A 12 42.12 0.44 -1.69
C LEU A 12 41.41 0.48 -3.06
N LEU A 13 42.13 0.56 -4.17
CA LEU A 13 41.54 0.48 -5.52
C LEU A 13 41.36 -0.99 -5.98
N ALA A 14 42.04 -1.96 -5.36
CA ALA A 14 41.82 -3.38 -5.66
C ALA A 14 40.67 -4.01 -4.86
N VAL A 15 40.25 -3.41 -3.74
CA VAL A 15 39.06 -3.86 -2.98
C VAL A 15 37.75 -3.30 -3.54
N ALA A 16 37.80 -2.23 -4.33
CA ALA A 16 36.62 -1.69 -5.03
C ALA A 16 36.30 -2.42 -6.36
N ALA A 17 37.09 -3.43 -6.77
CA ALA A 17 36.92 -4.14 -8.04
C ALA A 17 36.50 -5.62 -7.89
N LEU A 18 36.13 -6.05 -6.66
CA LEU A 18 35.59 -7.39 -6.41
C LEU A 18 34.11 -7.30 -6.01
N LEU A 19 33.31 -6.57 -6.78
CA LEU A 19 31.86 -6.80 -6.77
C LEU A 19 31.60 -8.08 -7.56
N PRO A 20 30.84 -9.02 -6.99
CA PRO A 20 30.73 -10.35 -7.59
C PRO A 20 29.98 -10.28 -8.92
N ALA A 21 30.58 -10.91 -9.93
CA ALA A 21 29.93 -11.20 -11.21
C ALA A 21 28.69 -12.14 -11.10
N ALA A 22 28.20 -12.38 -9.88
CA ALA A 22 27.10 -13.29 -9.59
C ALA A 22 25.71 -12.64 -9.66
N LEU A 23 25.61 -11.32 -9.48
CA LEU A 23 24.32 -10.62 -9.67
C LEU A 23 23.98 -10.60 -11.15
N GLN A 24 22.82 -11.14 -11.53
CA GLN A 24 22.37 -11.22 -12.91
C GLN A 24 21.51 -10.02 -13.31
N TRP A 25 21.01 -9.27 -12.36
CA TRP A 25 20.29 -8.01 -12.59
C TRP A 25 21.10 -6.87 -12.00
N ASP A 26 21.19 -5.77 -12.72
CA ASP A 26 21.93 -4.57 -12.28
C ASP A 26 21.35 -3.95 -11.00
N ASN A 27 20.03 -4.10 -10.81
CA ASN A 27 19.32 -3.68 -9.62
C ASN A 27 18.27 -4.74 -9.24
N PRO A 28 17.92 -4.86 -7.93
CA PRO A 28 16.80 -5.68 -7.49
C PRO A 28 15.50 -5.27 -8.17
N VAL A 29 14.69 -6.27 -8.50
CA VAL A 29 13.35 -6.04 -9.06
C VAL A 29 12.36 -5.87 -7.92
N ALA A 30 11.65 -4.75 -7.88
CA ALA A 30 10.54 -4.56 -6.99
C ALA A 30 9.38 -5.46 -7.43
N LEU A 31 8.98 -6.39 -6.59
CA LEU A 31 7.78 -7.22 -6.76
C LEU A 31 6.54 -6.47 -6.30
N ARG A 32 6.71 -5.65 -5.31
CA ARG A 32 5.77 -4.72 -4.74
C ARG A 32 6.55 -3.55 -4.16
N GLN A 33 6.25 -2.35 -4.62
CA GLN A 33 6.79 -1.15 -3.98
C GLN A 33 5.94 -0.84 -2.75
N GLY A 34 6.59 -0.40 -1.68
CA GLY A 34 5.92 -0.03 -0.44
C GLY A 34 4.87 1.07 -0.63
N VAL A 35 4.07 1.23 0.38
CA VAL A 35 2.85 2.03 0.50
C VAL A 35 2.90 3.38 -0.18
N ASN A 36 1.94 3.63 -1.05
CA ASN A 36 1.48 4.96 -1.41
C ASN A 36 0.26 5.29 -0.55
N ILE A 37 0.41 6.17 0.40
CA ILE A 37 -0.72 6.72 1.14
C ILE A 37 -1.10 8.02 0.45
N GLU A 38 -2.19 8.03 -0.27
CA GLU A 38 -2.78 9.26 -0.79
C GLU A 38 -3.52 9.96 0.34
N TRP A 39 -2.78 10.74 1.07
CA TRP A 39 -3.31 11.68 2.03
C TRP A 39 -3.46 13.02 1.35
N PHE A 40 -4.50 13.78 1.72
CA PHE A 40 -4.66 15.14 1.26
C PHE A 40 -4.74 15.29 -0.26
N ARG A 41 -5.93 15.26 -0.79
CA ARG A 41 -6.22 15.54 -2.18
C ARG A 41 -7.13 16.73 -2.30
N THR A 42 -6.99 17.41 -3.41
CA THR A 42 -7.85 18.52 -3.78
C THR A 42 -7.95 18.58 -5.30
N GLY A 43 -8.84 19.40 -5.83
CA GLY A 43 -8.99 19.56 -7.27
C GLY A 43 -9.71 20.84 -7.63
N THR A 44 -9.48 21.29 -8.85
CA THR A 44 -10.16 22.45 -9.46
C THR A 44 -10.62 22.13 -10.88
N GLU A 45 -11.57 22.88 -11.37
CA GLU A 45 -12.00 22.78 -12.78
C GLU A 45 -10.87 23.29 -13.70
N SER A 46 -10.77 22.75 -14.91
CA SER A 46 -9.74 23.14 -15.88
C SER A 46 -10.18 24.24 -16.86
N GLY A 47 -11.47 24.60 -16.89
CA GLY A 47 -12.05 25.63 -17.76
C GLY A 47 -12.26 25.21 -19.23
N ASP A 48 -11.78 24.04 -19.61
CA ASP A 48 -11.97 23.43 -20.94
C ASP A 48 -12.86 22.18 -20.88
N GLY A 49 -13.60 22.00 -19.79
CA GLY A 49 -14.46 20.84 -19.57
C GLY A 49 -13.75 19.67 -18.91
N GLY A 50 -12.62 19.89 -18.24
CA GLY A 50 -11.86 18.90 -17.47
C GLY A 50 -11.65 19.34 -16.05
N ALA A 51 -10.78 18.62 -15.34
CA ALA A 51 -10.37 18.92 -13.96
C ALA A 51 -8.87 18.66 -13.74
N VAL A 52 -8.27 19.37 -12.76
CA VAL A 52 -6.92 19.11 -12.28
C VAL A 52 -6.99 18.65 -10.84
N TYR A 53 -6.37 17.52 -10.56
CA TYR A 53 -6.26 16.91 -9.25
C TYR A 53 -4.83 17.00 -8.73
N VAL A 54 -4.69 17.18 -7.41
CA VAL A 54 -3.42 17.20 -6.68
C VAL A 54 -3.54 16.29 -5.48
N TRP A 55 -2.50 15.53 -5.20
CA TRP A 55 -2.41 14.60 -4.06
C TRP A 55 -0.97 14.46 -3.58
N SER A 56 -0.81 13.98 -2.33
CA SER A 56 0.48 13.55 -1.81
C SER A 56 0.56 12.02 -1.84
N ASP A 57 1.71 11.48 -2.24
CA ASP A 57 1.93 10.04 -2.21
C ASP A 57 3.39 9.67 -1.91
N THR A 58 3.63 8.44 -1.46
CA THR A 58 4.95 7.98 -1.04
C THR A 58 5.70 7.17 -2.10
N LYS A 59 5.33 7.32 -3.36
CA LYS A 59 5.91 6.55 -4.49
C LYS A 59 7.42 6.67 -4.62
N LEU A 60 8.00 7.79 -4.22
CA LEU A 60 9.45 8.02 -4.23
C LEU A 60 10.12 7.81 -2.86
N GLY A 61 9.37 7.30 -1.88
CA GLY A 61 9.87 6.95 -0.54
C GLY A 61 9.46 7.88 0.58
N GLU A 62 9.24 9.16 0.28
CA GLU A 62 8.65 10.15 1.17
C GLU A 62 7.31 10.62 0.57
N ARG A 63 6.56 11.46 1.25
CA ARG A 63 5.33 12.02 0.68
C ARG A 63 5.64 13.15 -0.27
N ASP A 64 5.63 12.84 -1.56
CA ASP A 64 5.83 13.79 -2.64
C ASP A 64 4.50 14.32 -3.17
N LEU A 65 4.53 15.50 -3.77
CA LEU A 65 3.34 16.16 -4.30
C LEU A 65 3.22 15.94 -5.80
N TRP A 66 2.07 15.40 -6.21
CA TRP A 66 1.74 15.08 -7.60
C TRP A 66 0.50 15.80 -8.09
N ALA A 67 0.41 15.99 -9.39
CA ALA A 67 -0.77 16.56 -10.04
C ALA A 67 -1.07 15.88 -11.38
N GLN A 68 -2.36 15.84 -11.78
CA GLN A 68 -2.80 15.36 -13.09
C GLN A 68 -4.03 16.11 -13.58
N LYS A 69 -4.05 16.43 -14.86
CA LYS A 69 -5.22 16.95 -15.55
C LYS A 69 -5.94 15.84 -16.30
N VAL A 70 -7.25 15.77 -16.16
CA VAL A 70 -8.14 14.87 -16.91
C VAL A 70 -9.10 15.69 -17.75
N ASP A 71 -9.45 15.17 -18.93
CA ASP A 71 -10.49 15.75 -19.78
C ASP A 71 -11.90 15.20 -19.46
N ALA A 72 -12.93 15.76 -20.07
CA ALA A 72 -14.32 15.30 -19.91
C ALA A 72 -14.57 13.86 -20.38
N SER A 73 -13.67 13.30 -21.19
CA SER A 73 -13.76 11.93 -21.70
C SER A 73 -13.01 10.90 -20.84
N GLY A 74 -12.37 11.35 -19.77
CA GLY A 74 -11.63 10.44 -18.89
C GLY A 74 -10.16 10.22 -19.25
N ASN A 75 -9.59 10.99 -20.16
CA ASN A 75 -8.22 10.82 -20.55
C ASN A 75 -7.29 11.68 -19.70
N MET A 76 -6.13 11.13 -19.31
CA MET A 76 -5.06 11.91 -18.71
C MET A 76 -4.45 12.85 -19.75
N VAL A 77 -4.60 14.16 -19.54
CA VAL A 77 -4.15 15.18 -20.51
C VAL A 77 -2.63 15.34 -20.50
N TRP A 78 -2.00 15.25 -19.34
CA TRP A 78 -0.56 15.40 -19.21
C TRP A 78 0.23 14.09 -19.44
N GLY A 79 -0.46 13.03 -19.87
CA GLY A 79 0.14 11.72 -20.17
C GLY A 79 0.49 10.92 -18.92
N GLN A 80 1.31 11.45 -18.05
CA GLN A 80 1.64 10.90 -16.72
C GLN A 80 1.41 11.95 -15.65
N PRO A 81 1.17 11.55 -14.39
CA PRO A 81 1.14 12.49 -13.29
C PRO A 81 2.43 13.33 -13.24
N LEU A 82 2.26 14.61 -13.00
CA LEU A 82 3.33 15.57 -12.87
C LEU A 82 3.82 15.59 -11.42
N LEU A 83 5.11 15.36 -11.18
CA LEU A 83 5.73 15.62 -9.89
C LEU A 83 5.81 17.14 -9.69
N VAL A 84 5.11 17.65 -8.70
CA VAL A 84 5.05 19.08 -8.37
C VAL A 84 6.19 19.46 -7.44
N ASP A 85 6.43 18.63 -6.43
CA ASP A 85 7.56 18.70 -5.50
C ASP A 85 7.96 17.29 -5.05
N GLY A 86 9.26 17.00 -5.10
CA GLY A 86 9.88 15.73 -4.69
C GLY A 86 11.13 16.01 -3.87
N LYS A 87 11.15 17.09 -3.08
CA LYS A 87 12.23 17.36 -2.13
C LYS A 87 12.28 16.29 -1.03
N PRO A 88 13.45 16.11 -0.40
CA PRO A 88 13.54 15.23 0.77
C PRO A 88 12.52 15.60 1.85
N ASP A 89 12.07 14.60 2.62
CA ASP A 89 10.99 14.72 3.59
C ASP A 89 9.59 14.91 2.95
N ARG A 90 8.54 15.12 3.72
CA ARG A 90 7.16 15.05 3.26
C ARG A 90 6.59 16.41 2.80
N GLN A 91 5.70 16.35 1.80
CA GLN A 91 4.85 17.45 1.35
C GLN A 91 3.39 17.07 1.57
N GLU A 92 2.65 17.90 2.29
CA GLU A 92 1.29 17.58 2.78
C GLU A 92 0.31 18.74 2.58
N ASP A 93 -0.98 18.47 2.80
CA ASP A 93 -2.08 19.45 2.79
C ASP A 93 -2.14 20.33 1.52
N PRO A 94 -2.09 19.78 0.29
CA PRO A 94 -2.16 20.60 -0.90
C PRO A 94 -3.51 21.29 -1.06
N VAL A 95 -3.48 22.51 -1.54
CA VAL A 95 -4.63 23.26 -2.05
C VAL A 95 -4.34 23.74 -3.46
N ILE A 96 -5.34 23.80 -4.34
CA ILE A 96 -5.20 24.23 -5.73
C ILE A 96 -6.28 25.23 -6.11
N THR A 97 -5.92 26.20 -6.92
CA THR A 97 -6.87 27.10 -7.57
C THR A 97 -6.47 27.34 -9.03
N ARG A 98 -7.47 27.55 -9.89
CA ARG A 98 -7.27 27.99 -11.26
C ARG A 98 -7.17 29.51 -11.31
N THR A 99 -6.14 30.04 -11.93
CA THR A 99 -5.88 31.48 -12.02
C THR A 99 -6.52 32.09 -13.27
N SER A 100 -6.72 33.41 -13.27
CA SER A 100 -7.35 34.17 -14.37
C SER A 100 -6.59 34.09 -15.70
N ASP A 101 -5.31 33.71 -15.70
CA ASP A 101 -4.49 33.48 -16.89
C ASP A 101 -4.58 32.02 -17.42
N GLY A 102 -5.50 31.20 -16.87
CA GLY A 102 -5.75 29.82 -17.28
C GLY A 102 -4.78 28.77 -16.73
N ASN A 103 -3.81 29.17 -15.92
CA ASN A 103 -2.87 28.29 -15.22
C ASN A 103 -3.40 27.89 -13.84
N TYR A 104 -2.64 27.09 -13.10
CA TYR A 104 -3.00 26.60 -11.77
C TYR A 104 -1.92 26.98 -10.77
N ILE A 105 -2.31 27.41 -9.57
CA ILE A 105 -1.40 27.53 -8.42
C ILE A 105 -1.78 26.46 -7.41
N ILE A 106 -0.76 25.74 -6.91
CA ILE A 106 -0.83 24.78 -5.84
C ILE A 106 -0.02 25.31 -4.69
N ALA A 107 -0.54 25.24 -3.47
CA ALA A 107 0.22 25.49 -2.24
C ALA A 107 0.14 24.26 -1.32
N TRP A 108 1.21 24.04 -0.54
CA TRP A 108 1.33 22.86 0.35
C TRP A 108 2.18 23.18 1.57
N ILE A 109 2.17 22.28 2.55
CA ILE A 109 3.10 22.29 3.68
C ILE A 109 4.29 21.42 3.32
N ASP A 110 5.48 21.99 3.32
CA ASP A 110 6.76 21.37 2.97
C ASP A 110 7.62 21.21 4.23
N PHE A 111 8.07 19.99 4.52
CA PHE A 111 8.88 19.67 5.68
C PHE A 111 10.37 19.48 5.35
N SER A 112 10.79 19.74 4.12
CA SER A 112 12.18 19.55 3.67
C SER A 112 13.21 20.41 4.37
N ASP A 113 12.84 21.62 4.76
CA ASP A 113 13.73 22.59 5.41
C ASP A 113 13.54 22.66 6.92
N ASP A 114 12.36 22.25 7.43
CA ASP A 114 11.98 22.38 8.83
C ASP A 114 10.96 21.30 9.23
N LEU A 115 11.19 20.64 10.37
CA LEU A 115 10.29 19.60 10.91
C LEU A 115 8.90 20.14 11.31
N ASP A 116 8.76 21.45 11.49
CA ASP A 116 7.50 22.12 11.78
C ASP A 116 6.67 22.42 10.52
N GLY A 117 7.29 22.31 9.34
CA GLY A 117 6.69 22.53 8.02
C GLY A 117 6.55 23.99 7.61
N ASN A 118 6.85 24.28 6.35
CA ASN A 118 6.79 25.60 5.73
C ASN A 118 5.72 25.65 4.63
N VAL A 119 5.14 26.83 4.38
CA VAL A 119 4.20 26.99 3.27
C VAL A 119 4.97 27.28 1.98
N TYR A 120 4.83 26.40 0.99
CA TYR A 120 5.35 26.55 -0.36
C TYR A 120 4.22 26.65 -1.39
N ALA A 121 4.53 27.17 -2.57
CA ALA A 121 3.61 27.19 -3.70
C ALA A 121 4.33 27.03 -5.03
N GLN A 122 3.65 26.41 -6.02
CA GLN A 122 4.10 26.21 -7.39
C GLN A 122 3.00 26.62 -8.35
N LYS A 123 3.38 27.17 -9.51
CA LYS A 123 2.45 27.43 -10.60
C LYS A 123 2.67 26.45 -11.74
N ILE A 124 1.58 25.85 -12.22
CA ILE A 124 1.59 24.87 -13.30
C ILE A 124 0.82 25.44 -14.48
N SER A 125 1.38 25.29 -15.68
CA SER A 125 0.69 25.67 -16.91
C SER A 125 -0.48 24.72 -17.21
N GLU A 126 -1.41 25.18 -18.05
CA GLU A 126 -2.49 24.32 -18.56
C GLU A 126 -1.97 23.04 -19.25
N SER A 127 -0.75 23.07 -19.79
CA SER A 127 -0.07 21.93 -20.44
C SER A 127 0.75 21.05 -19.48
N GLY A 128 0.72 21.29 -18.16
CA GLY A 128 1.43 20.49 -17.17
C GLY A 128 2.92 20.80 -17.05
N GLN A 129 3.33 22.05 -17.17
CA GLN A 129 4.71 22.47 -16.97
C GLN A 129 4.82 23.34 -15.71
N LEU A 130 5.83 23.09 -14.89
CA LEU A 130 6.17 23.93 -13.77
C LEU A 130 6.62 25.31 -14.29
N LEU A 131 5.99 26.39 -13.81
CA LEU A 131 6.27 27.75 -14.25
C LEU A 131 7.17 28.52 -13.30
N TRP A 132 7.29 28.07 -12.05
CA TRP A 132 8.24 28.58 -11.06
C TRP A 132 9.40 27.58 -10.88
N PRO A 133 10.45 27.89 -10.10
CA PRO A 133 11.56 26.98 -9.86
C PRO A 133 11.10 25.61 -9.33
N ASP A 134 11.88 24.57 -9.60
CA ASP A 134 11.65 23.24 -9.03
C ASP A 134 11.56 23.31 -7.50
N GLY A 135 10.61 22.59 -6.93
CA GLY A 135 10.30 22.64 -5.51
C GLY A 135 9.56 23.90 -5.07
N GLY A 136 9.06 24.71 -6.05
CA GLY A 136 8.21 25.87 -5.77
C GLY A 136 8.91 27.07 -5.15
N LYS A 137 8.10 27.98 -4.64
CA LYS A 137 8.55 29.19 -3.94
C LYS A 137 8.01 29.22 -2.52
N PRO A 138 8.81 29.66 -1.52
CA PRO A 138 8.31 29.81 -0.16
C PRO A 138 7.29 30.95 -0.06
N VAL A 139 6.16 30.67 0.55
CA VAL A 139 5.11 31.63 0.95
C VAL A 139 5.35 32.07 2.38
N CYS A 140 5.65 31.10 3.25
CA CYS A 140 6.09 31.30 4.63
C CYS A 140 7.18 30.27 4.95
N ALA A 141 8.33 30.76 5.43
CA ALA A 141 9.46 29.92 5.82
C ALA A 141 10.06 30.47 7.12
N ILE A 142 9.44 30.12 8.23
CA ILE A 142 9.87 30.47 9.59
C ILE A 142 9.75 29.23 10.48
N PRO A 143 10.65 29.04 11.45
CA PRO A 143 10.64 27.89 12.34
C PRO A 143 9.43 27.92 13.30
N SER A 144 8.28 27.52 12.83
CA SER A 144 7.04 27.35 13.56
C SER A 144 6.06 26.51 12.72
N MET A 145 5.18 25.74 13.35
CA MET A 145 4.20 24.92 12.66
C MET A 145 3.23 25.78 11.84
N GLN A 146 3.13 25.48 10.55
CA GLN A 146 2.08 25.97 9.66
C GLN A 146 1.14 24.84 9.29
N LEU A 147 -0.17 25.12 9.20
CA LEU A 147 -1.21 24.12 8.98
C LEU A 147 -2.50 24.71 8.39
N GLY A 148 -3.38 23.84 7.87
CA GLY A 148 -4.74 24.23 7.50
C GLY A 148 -4.80 25.29 6.40
N LEU A 149 -4.14 25.02 5.28
CA LEU A 149 -4.10 25.91 4.12
C LEU A 149 -5.47 26.14 3.51
N ASN A 150 -5.72 27.39 3.08
CA ASN A 150 -6.81 27.75 2.20
C ASN A 150 -6.27 28.70 1.13
N MET A 151 -6.76 28.59 -0.12
CA MET A 151 -6.26 29.38 -1.22
C MET A 151 -7.37 29.70 -2.23
N GLU A 152 -7.35 30.95 -2.69
CA GLU A 152 -8.23 31.43 -3.77
C GLU A 152 -7.43 32.24 -4.78
N ALA A 153 -7.78 32.14 -6.06
CA ALA A 153 -7.16 32.91 -7.12
C ALA A 153 -7.42 34.41 -6.96
N ASP A 154 -6.43 35.23 -7.27
CA ASP A 154 -6.64 36.65 -7.44
C ASP A 154 -7.02 36.96 -8.92
N GLU A 155 -7.50 38.19 -9.19
CA GLU A 155 -7.93 38.58 -10.54
C GLU A 155 -6.72 38.83 -11.51
N ASN A 156 -5.47 38.72 -11.02
CA ASN A 156 -4.26 39.12 -11.73
C ASN A 156 -3.31 37.93 -12.01
N GLY A 157 -3.82 36.71 -12.01
CA GLY A 157 -3.04 35.51 -12.28
C GLY A 157 -2.20 35.04 -11.11
N GLY A 158 -2.40 35.60 -9.91
CA GLY A 158 -1.83 35.20 -8.63
C GLY A 158 -2.86 34.51 -7.74
N ALA A 159 -2.58 34.43 -6.43
CA ALA A 159 -3.46 33.83 -5.44
C ALA A 159 -3.32 34.46 -4.06
N PHE A 160 -4.40 34.39 -3.27
CA PHE A 160 -4.39 34.60 -1.82
C PHE A 160 -4.22 33.25 -1.14
N VAL A 161 -3.31 33.17 -0.16
CA VAL A 161 -3.06 31.97 0.64
C VAL A 161 -3.23 32.34 2.10
N VAL A 162 -4.00 31.52 2.86
CA VAL A 162 -4.24 31.68 4.30
C VAL A 162 -3.81 30.40 5.00
N TRP A 163 -3.16 30.50 6.16
CA TRP A 163 -2.73 29.36 6.96
C TRP A 163 -2.82 29.63 8.46
N GLY A 164 -2.94 28.57 9.23
CA GLY A 164 -2.71 28.59 10.67
C GLY A 164 -1.22 28.57 10.97
N ASP A 165 -0.77 29.35 11.93
CA ASP A 165 0.63 29.58 12.25
C ASP A 165 0.86 29.61 13.75
N SER A 166 1.82 28.86 14.24
CA SER A 166 2.16 28.74 15.66
C SER A 166 3.41 29.54 16.05
N ARG A 167 3.74 30.61 15.29
CA ARG A 167 4.88 31.51 15.62
C ARG A 167 4.70 32.26 16.93
N ASN A 168 3.46 32.37 17.43
CA ASN A 168 3.09 32.86 18.75
C ASN A 168 2.66 31.69 19.64
N PRO A 169 2.43 31.86 20.95
CA PRO A 169 1.99 30.79 21.82
C PRO A 169 0.62 30.18 21.48
N SER A 170 -0.24 30.93 20.78
CA SER A 170 -1.51 30.49 20.22
C SER A 170 -1.37 30.13 18.74
N LYS A 171 -2.36 29.41 18.19
CA LYS A 171 -2.49 29.20 16.75
C LYS A 171 -3.19 30.40 16.15
N ASP A 172 -2.45 31.20 15.39
CA ASP A 172 -2.93 32.40 14.75
C ASP A 172 -3.21 32.16 13.25
N LEU A 173 -3.96 33.04 12.61
CA LEU A 173 -4.14 33.04 11.16
C LEU A 173 -3.26 34.09 10.50
N TYR A 174 -2.53 33.68 9.48
CA TYR A 174 -1.73 34.53 8.61
C TYR A 174 -2.16 34.37 7.15
N ALA A 175 -1.86 35.38 6.34
CA ALA A 175 -2.17 35.38 4.92
C ALA A 175 -1.07 36.04 4.09
N GLN A 176 -0.95 35.59 2.84
CA GLN A 176 -0.09 36.16 1.83
C GLN A 176 -0.83 36.29 0.50
N ARG A 177 -0.52 37.29 -0.28
CA ARG A 177 -0.90 37.40 -1.68
C ARG A 177 0.33 37.17 -2.56
N LEU A 178 0.20 36.21 -3.51
CA LEU A 178 1.24 35.92 -4.48
C LEU A 178 0.92 36.57 -5.79
N SER A 179 1.95 37.12 -6.46
CA SER A 179 1.83 37.59 -7.85
C SER A 179 1.75 36.41 -8.83
N ALA A 180 1.44 36.67 -10.09
CA ALA A 180 1.50 35.68 -11.18
C ALA A 180 2.89 35.03 -11.34
N SER A 181 3.97 35.73 -10.93
CA SER A 181 5.33 35.20 -10.89
C SER A 181 5.68 34.46 -9.58
N GLY A 182 4.75 34.40 -8.59
CA GLY A 182 4.95 33.74 -7.30
C GLY A 182 5.71 34.60 -6.27
N ASP A 183 5.91 35.89 -6.52
CA ASP A 183 6.54 36.77 -5.57
C ASP A 183 5.52 37.27 -4.53
N PRO A 184 5.85 37.28 -3.22
CA PRO A 184 4.96 37.78 -2.20
C PRO A 184 4.67 39.27 -2.41
N LEU A 185 3.41 39.66 -2.45
CA LEU A 185 2.99 41.04 -2.62
C LEU A 185 2.79 41.79 -1.28
N TRP A 186 2.65 41.03 -0.20
CA TRP A 186 2.56 41.57 1.16
C TRP A 186 3.87 41.35 1.92
N THR A 187 3.87 41.63 3.21
CA THR A 187 5.03 41.41 4.07
C THR A 187 5.54 39.97 3.96
N VAL A 188 6.86 39.79 3.84
CA VAL A 188 7.47 38.45 3.79
C VAL A 188 7.03 37.62 4.99
N ASN A 189 6.69 36.36 4.75
CA ASN A 189 6.09 35.41 5.71
C ASN A 189 4.67 35.79 6.17
N GLY A 190 3.98 36.61 5.38
CA GLY A 190 2.56 36.93 5.55
C GLY A 190 2.25 38.04 6.53
N ILE A 191 1.01 38.52 6.45
CA ILE A 191 0.42 39.47 7.40
C ILE A 191 -0.50 38.73 8.39
N PRO A 192 -0.62 39.17 9.64
CA PRO A 192 -1.56 38.56 10.58
C PRO A 192 -2.99 38.89 10.16
N VAL A 193 -3.80 37.83 10.00
CA VAL A 193 -5.26 37.94 9.84
C VAL A 193 -5.91 38.06 11.22
N ALA A 194 -5.55 37.15 12.12
CA ALA A 194 -5.97 37.14 13.50
C ALA A 194 -4.82 36.58 14.35
N ASN A 195 -4.44 37.29 15.40
CA ASN A 195 -3.30 37.00 16.27
C ASN A 195 -3.53 37.46 17.70
N GLY A 196 -4.73 37.26 18.22
CA GLY A 196 -5.15 37.62 19.57
C GLY A 196 -4.67 36.61 20.61
N ALA A 197 -5.26 36.70 21.80
CA ALA A 197 -5.11 35.65 22.80
C ALA A 197 -6.16 34.58 22.52
N GLY A 198 -5.76 33.35 22.27
CA GLY A 198 -6.62 32.26 21.89
C GLY A 198 -6.21 31.67 20.55
N ASP A 199 -6.83 30.58 20.16
CA ASP A 199 -6.55 29.90 18.88
C ASP A 199 -7.54 30.37 17.81
N GLU A 200 -7.04 30.78 16.66
CA GLU A 200 -7.81 31.05 15.45
C GLU A 200 -7.69 29.87 14.49
N VAL A 201 -8.82 29.25 14.19
CA VAL A 201 -8.89 28.02 13.41
C VAL A 201 -10.12 28.02 12.47
N GLN A 202 -10.23 27.01 11.63
CA GLN A 202 -11.40 26.78 10.76
C GLN A 202 -11.77 27.99 9.92
N ASN A 203 -10.83 28.45 9.09
CA ASN A 203 -11.07 29.59 8.21
C ASN A 203 -11.84 29.24 6.93
N THR A 204 -12.53 30.23 6.39
CA THR A 204 -13.09 30.24 5.02
C THR A 204 -12.69 31.56 4.35
N MET A 205 -12.42 31.53 3.07
CA MET A 205 -11.93 32.71 2.35
C MET A 205 -12.59 32.81 0.97
N LEU A 206 -12.87 34.03 0.53
CA LEU A 206 -13.27 34.34 -0.84
C LEU A 206 -12.64 35.68 -1.30
N PRO A 207 -12.32 35.82 -2.59
CA PRO A 207 -12.04 37.12 -3.20
C PRO A 207 -13.22 38.08 -3.03
N ASP A 208 -12.94 39.35 -2.79
CA ASP A 208 -13.96 40.36 -2.54
C ASP A 208 -14.53 41.03 -3.82
N GLY A 209 -14.04 40.62 -5.00
CA GLY A 209 -14.40 41.20 -6.30
C GLY A 209 -13.87 42.63 -6.51
N GLN A 210 -13.02 43.15 -5.62
CA GLN A 210 -12.37 44.47 -5.68
C GLN A 210 -10.86 44.36 -5.55
N GLY A 211 -10.30 43.16 -5.78
CA GLY A 211 -8.87 42.88 -5.72
C GLY A 211 -8.34 42.58 -4.33
N GLY A 212 -9.20 42.43 -3.35
CA GLY A 212 -8.94 41.99 -1.98
C GLY A 212 -9.61 40.67 -1.64
N MET A 213 -9.69 40.36 -0.33
CA MET A 213 -10.30 39.11 0.17
C MET A 213 -11.10 39.34 1.44
N ILE A 214 -12.08 38.46 1.66
CA ILE A 214 -12.83 38.34 2.92
C ILE A 214 -12.49 36.98 3.54
N ILE A 215 -12.26 36.96 4.83
CA ILE A 215 -11.94 35.77 5.63
C ILE A 215 -12.92 35.67 6.79
N GLY A 216 -13.58 34.52 6.92
CA GLY A 216 -14.32 34.12 8.11
C GLY A 216 -13.50 33.13 8.93
N TYR A 217 -13.51 33.22 10.24
CA TYR A 217 -12.72 32.32 11.10
C TYR A 217 -13.38 32.10 12.46
N THR A 218 -13.01 31.00 13.10
CA THR A 218 -13.39 30.69 14.49
C THR A 218 -12.25 31.11 15.41
N HIS A 219 -12.56 31.90 16.44
CA HIS A 219 -11.65 32.26 17.51
C HIS A 219 -12.03 31.49 18.78
N THR A 220 -11.09 30.75 19.35
CA THR A 220 -11.32 29.94 20.55
C THR A 220 -10.49 30.48 21.72
N TYR A 221 -11.18 30.93 22.77
CA TYR A 221 -10.53 31.47 23.98
C TYR A 221 -11.17 30.88 25.24
N VAL A 222 -10.33 30.34 26.13
CA VAL A 222 -10.75 29.75 27.43
C VAL A 222 -11.86 28.70 27.31
N GLY A 223 -11.90 27.96 26.16
CA GLY A 223 -12.85 26.88 25.93
C GLY A 223 -14.17 27.30 25.28
N GLU A 224 -14.37 28.60 25.01
CA GLU A 224 -15.47 29.12 24.20
C GLU A 224 -14.97 29.49 22.79
N ALA A 225 -15.78 29.22 21.79
CA ALA A 225 -15.48 29.48 20.39
C ALA A 225 -16.51 30.45 19.81
N ASP A 226 -16.02 31.49 19.13
CA ASP A 226 -16.83 32.54 18.51
C ASP A 226 -16.47 32.69 17.03
N VAL A 227 -17.37 33.23 16.22
CA VAL A 227 -17.18 33.44 14.78
C VAL A 227 -17.03 34.90 14.43
N TYR A 228 -15.92 35.17 13.69
CA TYR A 228 -15.55 36.49 13.22
C TYR A 228 -15.32 36.51 11.72
N ALA A 229 -15.32 37.71 11.14
CA ALA A 229 -14.87 37.97 9.79
C ALA A 229 -14.02 39.23 9.67
N LYS A 230 -13.15 39.26 8.65
CA LYS A 230 -12.32 40.44 8.25
C LYS A 230 -12.27 40.56 6.75
N ARG A 231 -12.05 41.82 6.29
CA ARG A 231 -11.77 42.09 4.88
C ARG A 231 -10.44 42.81 4.75
N PHE A 232 -9.63 42.38 3.78
CA PHE A 232 -8.35 42.98 3.40
C PHE A 232 -8.40 43.46 1.96
N ASP A 233 -7.79 44.64 1.69
CA ASP A 233 -7.58 45.10 0.32
C ASP A 233 -6.43 44.35 -0.37
N GLY A 234 -6.24 44.62 -1.67
CA GLY A 234 -5.17 44.00 -2.44
C GLY A 234 -3.74 44.29 -1.96
N ASN A 235 -3.56 45.29 -1.07
CA ASN A 235 -2.27 45.64 -0.45
C ASN A 235 -2.11 45.01 0.96
N GLY A 236 -3.06 44.26 1.44
CA GLY A 236 -3.03 43.61 2.75
C GLY A 236 -3.47 44.52 3.90
N ASN A 237 -4.13 45.65 3.64
CA ASN A 237 -4.66 46.49 4.70
C ASN A 237 -6.09 46.02 5.06
N MET A 238 -6.36 45.88 6.35
CA MET A 238 -7.74 45.62 6.81
C MET A 238 -8.61 46.85 6.47
N THR A 239 -9.69 46.60 5.74
CA THR A 239 -10.58 47.68 5.26
C THR A 239 -11.76 47.93 6.17
N TRP A 240 -12.18 46.97 6.95
CA TRP A 240 -13.19 47.19 7.99
C TRP A 240 -12.53 47.81 9.22
N THR A 241 -13.29 48.64 9.96
CA THR A 241 -12.75 49.38 11.12
C THR A 241 -12.35 48.51 12.29
N ALA A 242 -12.92 47.33 12.39
CA ALA A 242 -12.67 46.27 13.36
C ALA A 242 -13.02 44.91 12.77
N PRO A 243 -12.57 43.79 13.36
CA PRO A 243 -13.13 42.46 13.04
C PRO A 243 -14.66 42.51 13.19
N LEU A 244 -15.38 41.93 12.24
CA LEU A 244 -16.82 41.80 12.33
C LEU A 244 -17.17 40.62 13.24
N GLU A 245 -17.88 40.84 14.28
CA GLU A 245 -18.47 39.82 15.16
C GLU A 245 -19.70 39.26 14.46
N LEU A 246 -19.60 38.03 13.91
CA LEU A 246 -20.72 37.32 13.27
C LEU A 246 -21.57 36.63 14.32
N ALA A 247 -20.92 35.99 15.28
CA ALA A 247 -21.57 35.40 16.45
C ALA A 247 -20.58 35.37 17.64
N VAL A 248 -20.88 36.11 18.64
CA VAL A 248 -20.18 36.22 19.93
C VAL A 248 -21.23 36.12 21.00
N THR A 249 -21.49 34.94 21.51
CA THR A 249 -22.57 34.67 22.47
C THR A 249 -22.21 33.43 23.30
N ASN A 250 -22.97 33.18 24.38
CA ASN A 250 -22.74 31.99 25.19
C ASN A 250 -22.84 30.72 24.35
N GLY A 251 -22.02 29.71 24.67
CA GLY A 251 -21.89 28.48 23.92
C GLY A 251 -20.89 28.60 22.75
N ASN A 252 -20.60 27.51 22.11
CA ASN A 252 -19.62 27.48 21.02
C ASN A 252 -20.26 27.82 19.66
N GLN A 253 -19.63 28.73 18.94
CA GLN A 253 -19.93 28.98 17.53
C GLN A 253 -18.71 28.60 16.70
N SER A 254 -18.88 27.71 15.71
CA SER A 254 -17.74 27.14 14.97
C SER A 254 -18.12 26.70 13.56
N GLY A 255 -17.11 26.24 12.80
CA GLY A 255 -17.35 25.67 11.48
C GLY A 255 -17.85 26.67 10.44
N VAL A 256 -17.41 27.93 10.52
CA VAL A 256 -17.85 29.01 9.61
C VAL A 256 -17.58 28.66 8.16
N ARG A 257 -18.59 28.91 7.31
CA ARG A 257 -18.50 28.83 5.83
C ARG A 257 -19.09 30.09 5.22
N MET A 258 -18.70 30.40 4.00
CA MET A 258 -19.10 31.63 3.31
C MET A 258 -19.38 31.38 1.83
N ALA A 259 -20.37 32.06 1.29
CA ALA A 259 -20.63 32.16 -0.14
C ALA A 259 -20.83 33.60 -0.58
N ALA A 260 -20.30 33.97 -1.74
CA ALA A 260 -20.62 35.21 -2.39
C ALA A 260 -21.98 35.09 -3.11
N LEU A 261 -22.82 36.13 -2.98
CA LEU A 261 -24.09 36.24 -3.69
C LEU A 261 -23.93 37.10 -4.95
N THR A 262 -24.80 36.90 -5.93
CA THR A 262 -24.77 37.64 -7.20
C THR A 262 -25.02 39.14 -7.02
N GLY A 263 -25.61 39.54 -5.91
CA GLY A 263 -25.77 40.96 -5.52
C GLY A 263 -24.51 41.63 -4.99
N GLY A 264 -23.40 40.90 -4.78
CA GLY A 264 -22.15 41.41 -4.25
C GLY A 264 -22.07 41.39 -2.72
N ASP A 265 -23.03 40.77 -2.04
CA ASP A 265 -23.01 40.53 -0.60
C ASP A 265 -22.48 39.12 -0.30
N PHE A 266 -22.13 38.83 0.96
CA PHE A 266 -21.55 37.56 1.42
C PHE A 266 -22.44 36.96 2.50
N MET A 267 -22.85 35.70 2.27
CA MET A 267 -23.62 34.95 3.27
C MET A 267 -22.69 34.01 4.01
N PHE A 268 -22.66 34.14 5.32
CA PHE A 268 -21.93 33.27 6.24
C PHE A 268 -22.91 32.30 6.89
N THR A 269 -22.45 31.10 7.18
CA THR A 269 -23.17 30.09 7.97
C THR A 269 -22.21 29.40 8.95
N TRP A 270 -22.70 28.97 10.09
CA TRP A 270 -21.93 28.31 11.15
C TRP A 270 -22.80 27.38 11.98
N VAL A 271 -22.18 26.55 12.80
CA VAL A 271 -22.82 25.80 13.88
C VAL A 271 -22.82 26.67 15.13
N ASP A 272 -23.96 26.79 15.77
CA ASP A 272 -24.18 27.63 16.97
C ASP A 272 -24.81 26.83 18.11
N ASN A 273 -24.13 26.77 19.23
CA ASN A 273 -24.55 26.00 20.39
C ASN A 273 -25.03 26.90 21.58
N ARG A 274 -25.64 28.07 21.28
CA ARG A 274 -26.08 29.02 22.30
C ARG A 274 -27.18 28.48 23.20
N ASP A 275 -27.97 27.54 22.70
CA ASP A 275 -29.11 26.91 23.38
C ASP A 275 -28.82 25.50 23.90
N ASN A 276 -27.52 25.12 23.97
CA ASN A 276 -26.95 23.83 24.38
C ASN A 276 -27.15 22.67 23.39
N GLU A 277 -27.70 22.94 22.21
CA GLU A 277 -27.74 22.02 21.07
C GLU A 277 -27.14 22.71 19.84
N PRO A 278 -26.35 22.04 19.02
CA PRO A 278 -25.79 22.64 17.82
C PRO A 278 -26.86 22.83 16.75
N ASP A 279 -27.13 24.08 16.39
CA ASP A 279 -28.06 24.51 15.35
C ASP A 279 -27.33 25.20 14.20
N ILE A 280 -27.98 25.34 13.03
CA ILE A 280 -27.41 26.04 11.88
C ILE A 280 -27.91 27.48 11.82
N TYR A 281 -26.96 28.41 11.86
CA TYR A 281 -27.21 29.85 11.77
C TYR A 281 -26.56 30.43 10.48
N ALA A 282 -27.09 31.58 10.04
CA ALA A 282 -26.52 32.36 8.97
C ALA A 282 -26.62 33.87 9.23
N GLN A 283 -25.76 34.64 8.53
CA GLN A 283 -25.78 36.09 8.50
C GLN A 283 -25.37 36.61 7.12
N LEU A 284 -26.06 37.62 6.63
CA LEU A 284 -25.71 38.31 5.39
C LEU A 284 -24.92 39.60 5.71
N VAL A 285 -23.79 39.76 5.01
CA VAL A 285 -22.86 40.88 5.22
C VAL A 285 -22.57 41.54 3.89
N ASN A 286 -22.65 42.86 3.82
CA ASN A 286 -22.25 43.58 2.62
C ASN A 286 -20.73 43.79 2.55
N ILE A 287 -20.25 44.24 1.40
CA ILE A 287 -18.81 44.50 1.19
C ILE A 287 -18.19 45.52 2.16
N SER A 288 -19.01 46.38 2.80
CA SER A 288 -18.55 47.37 3.80
C SER A 288 -18.46 46.79 5.22
N GLY A 289 -18.79 45.52 5.42
CA GLY A 289 -18.76 44.87 6.73
C GLY A 289 -20.02 45.16 7.58
N THR A 290 -21.13 45.54 6.95
CA THR A 290 -22.39 45.78 7.65
C THR A 290 -23.25 44.51 7.55
N THR A 291 -23.74 44.01 8.68
CA THR A 291 -24.77 42.95 8.70
C THR A 291 -26.08 43.49 8.15
N LEU A 292 -26.66 42.74 7.21
CA LEU A 292 -27.90 43.16 6.54
C LEU A 292 -29.15 42.62 7.22
N TRP A 293 -29.02 41.63 8.09
CA TRP A 293 -30.07 41.16 8.98
C TRP A 293 -29.79 41.70 10.38
N SER A 294 -30.84 42.04 11.15
CA SER A 294 -30.72 42.62 12.50
C SER A 294 -30.07 41.70 13.52
N ASP A 295 -30.30 40.41 13.34
CA ASP A 295 -29.76 39.34 14.16
C ASP A 295 -29.33 38.15 13.26
N PRO A 296 -28.39 37.30 13.69
CA PRO A 296 -28.13 36.06 13.01
C PRO A 296 -29.39 35.22 12.86
N TYR A 297 -29.58 34.70 11.67
CA TYR A 297 -30.81 33.99 11.29
C TYR A 297 -30.67 32.50 11.51
N ILE A 298 -31.64 31.89 12.20
CA ILE A 298 -31.69 30.43 12.38
C ILE A 298 -32.13 29.80 11.06
N VAL A 299 -31.19 29.13 10.39
CA VAL A 299 -31.47 28.35 9.15
C VAL A 299 -32.30 27.13 9.52
N TYR A 300 -31.83 26.37 10.50
CA TYR A 300 -32.60 25.34 11.16
C TYR A 300 -32.08 25.17 12.61
N GLY A 301 -33.03 24.98 13.53
CA GLY A 301 -32.83 24.67 14.92
C GLY A 301 -34.13 24.16 15.51
N ASP A 302 -34.03 23.28 16.45
CA ASP A 302 -35.16 22.66 17.14
C ASP A 302 -35.18 22.98 18.65
N ALA A 303 -34.55 24.07 19.05
CA ALA A 303 -34.56 24.57 20.42
C ALA A 303 -35.97 24.61 21.01
N GLY A 304 -36.19 23.90 22.10
CA GLY A 304 -37.49 23.72 22.73
C GLY A 304 -38.28 22.49 22.27
N SER A 305 -37.70 21.66 21.38
CA SER A 305 -38.21 20.31 21.15
C SER A 305 -38.09 19.44 22.39
N ALA A 306 -39.02 18.46 22.51
CA ALA A 306 -38.93 17.47 23.62
C ALA A 306 -37.71 16.50 23.43
N THR A 307 -37.17 16.42 22.23
CA THR A 307 -35.99 15.64 21.83
C THR A 307 -35.18 16.48 20.87
N PRO A 308 -34.40 17.47 21.37
CA PRO A 308 -33.57 18.26 20.47
C PRO A 308 -32.49 17.39 19.82
N ALA A 309 -32.13 17.72 18.61
CA ALA A 309 -31.16 16.96 17.79
C ALA A 309 -30.09 17.89 17.23
N GLN A 310 -28.87 17.35 17.05
CA GLN A 310 -27.74 18.12 16.56
C GLN A 310 -27.85 18.37 15.06
N GLN A 311 -27.39 19.54 14.63
CA GLN A 311 -27.13 19.90 13.26
C GLN A 311 -25.68 20.35 13.11
N LEU A 312 -24.93 19.69 12.21
CA LEU A 312 -23.49 19.83 12.13
C LEU A 312 -23.02 20.06 10.67
N ASN A 313 -21.78 20.44 10.54
CA ASN A 313 -21.03 20.47 9.25
C ASN A 313 -21.72 21.22 8.10
N PRO A 314 -22.24 22.47 8.31
CA PRO A 314 -22.88 23.19 7.23
C PRO A 314 -21.95 23.43 6.04
N ARG A 315 -22.51 23.35 4.84
CA ARG A 315 -21.93 23.82 3.60
C ARG A 315 -22.87 24.85 2.97
N ILE A 316 -22.30 25.82 2.30
CA ILE A 316 -23.07 26.89 1.67
C ILE A 316 -22.62 27.12 0.24
N GLN A 317 -23.59 27.31 -0.66
CA GLN A 317 -23.35 27.65 -2.06
C GLN A 317 -24.26 28.80 -2.48
N GLY A 318 -23.67 29.87 -2.97
CA GLY A 318 -24.42 31.00 -3.58
C GLY A 318 -25.14 30.55 -4.87
N THR A 319 -26.32 31.07 -5.09
CA THR A 319 -27.17 30.77 -6.24
C THR A 319 -27.35 31.96 -7.16
N SER A 320 -27.66 31.71 -8.44
CA SER A 320 -27.79 32.75 -9.48
C SER A 320 -28.96 33.75 -9.24
N ASP A 321 -29.90 33.42 -8.37
CA ASP A 321 -31.05 34.26 -8.02
C ASP A 321 -30.84 35.09 -6.73
N ASN A 322 -29.59 35.35 -6.38
CA ASN A 322 -29.16 36.15 -5.22
C ASN A 322 -29.60 35.56 -3.87
N GLY A 323 -29.58 34.26 -3.75
CA GLY A 323 -29.74 33.51 -2.49
C GLY A 323 -28.58 32.57 -2.27
N ALA A 324 -28.70 31.70 -1.28
CA ALA A 324 -27.77 30.61 -1.04
C ALA A 324 -28.52 29.36 -0.59
N VAL A 325 -27.98 28.21 -0.96
CA VAL A 325 -28.37 26.91 -0.42
C VAL A 325 -27.37 26.50 0.66
N ILE A 326 -27.88 26.12 1.81
CA ILE A 326 -27.14 25.59 2.95
C ILE A 326 -27.55 24.13 3.13
N VAL A 327 -26.59 23.21 3.19
CA VAL A 327 -26.78 21.77 3.44
C VAL A 327 -26.04 21.41 4.72
N TRP A 328 -26.64 20.57 5.56
CA TRP A 328 -26.05 20.16 6.84
C TRP A 328 -26.33 18.69 7.14
N GLU A 329 -25.53 18.14 8.06
CA GLU A 329 -25.72 16.84 8.69
C GLU A 329 -26.71 17.01 9.84
N ASP A 330 -27.79 16.23 9.88
CA ASP A 330 -28.93 16.39 10.77
C ASP A 330 -29.27 15.08 11.48
N PHE A 331 -29.34 15.12 12.79
CA PHE A 331 -29.60 13.95 13.64
C PHE A 331 -31.05 13.86 14.12
N ARG A 332 -31.98 14.64 13.53
CA ARG A 332 -33.39 14.67 13.95
C ARG A 332 -34.18 13.37 13.76
N LEU A 333 -33.75 12.51 12.81
CA LEU A 333 -34.41 11.24 12.54
C LEU A 333 -33.74 10.08 13.26
N ASP A 334 -32.41 10.14 13.46
CA ASP A 334 -31.64 9.15 14.20
C ASP A 334 -30.48 9.84 14.95
N SER A 335 -30.40 9.67 16.26
CA SER A 335 -29.37 10.31 17.10
C SER A 335 -27.96 9.74 16.92
N GLN A 336 -27.81 8.65 16.15
CA GLN A 336 -26.53 7.99 15.91
C GLN A 336 -26.08 8.15 14.47
N ASN A 337 -27.00 8.37 13.53
CA ASN A 337 -26.73 8.44 12.11
C ASN A 337 -27.24 9.77 11.55
N ALA A 338 -26.35 10.51 10.91
CA ALA A 338 -26.68 11.78 10.28
C ALA A 338 -27.41 11.56 8.95
N ASP A 339 -28.46 12.33 8.73
CA ASP A 339 -29.12 12.50 7.44
C ASP A 339 -28.71 13.83 6.80
N LEU A 340 -28.93 14.02 5.52
CA LEU A 340 -28.67 15.30 4.85
C LEU A 340 -29.95 16.09 4.66
N PHE A 341 -29.97 17.32 5.16
CA PHE A 341 -31.03 18.30 4.96
C PHE A 341 -30.48 19.57 4.32
N ALA A 342 -31.36 20.30 3.65
CA ALA A 342 -31.02 21.54 2.96
C ALA A 342 -32.05 22.63 3.16
N GLN A 343 -31.63 23.88 3.14
CA GLN A 343 -32.47 25.06 3.12
C GLN A 343 -31.93 26.09 2.14
N LYS A 344 -32.80 26.71 1.39
CA LYS A 344 -32.45 27.88 0.59
C LYS A 344 -32.87 29.15 1.30
N VAL A 345 -31.93 30.07 1.44
CA VAL A 345 -32.17 31.37 2.10
C VAL A 345 -31.94 32.48 1.09
N SER A 346 -32.91 33.37 0.97
CA SER A 346 -32.80 34.54 0.11
C SER A 346 -31.96 35.66 0.78
N ALA A 347 -31.44 36.60 0.01
CA ALA A 347 -30.80 37.81 0.55
C ALA A 347 -31.70 38.61 1.52
N ALA A 348 -33.02 38.49 1.39
CA ALA A 348 -33.96 39.11 2.33
C ALA A 348 -34.15 38.32 3.64
N GLY A 349 -33.47 37.21 3.85
CA GLY A 349 -33.58 36.39 5.07
C GLY A 349 -34.81 35.48 5.09
N ASN A 350 -35.40 35.14 3.94
CA ASN A 350 -36.55 34.22 3.86
C ASN A 350 -36.09 32.79 3.61
N LYS A 351 -36.60 31.82 4.37
CA LYS A 351 -36.54 30.39 4.06
C LYS A 351 -37.43 30.09 2.87
N LEU A 352 -36.88 29.53 1.79
CA LEU A 352 -37.62 29.30 0.55
C LEU A 352 -38.10 27.86 0.42
N TRP A 353 -37.55 26.92 1.18
CA TRP A 353 -37.89 25.49 1.13
C TRP A 353 -38.63 25.00 2.39
N GLY A 354 -39.47 25.89 2.99
CA GLY A 354 -40.21 25.61 4.22
C GLY A 354 -39.40 25.82 5.51
N ASP A 355 -40.09 25.84 6.66
CA ASP A 355 -39.41 26.16 7.92
C ASP A 355 -38.38 25.11 8.38
N ALA A 356 -38.64 23.85 8.08
CA ALA A 356 -37.78 22.72 8.47
C ALA A 356 -36.69 22.40 7.46
N GLY A 357 -36.63 23.10 6.32
CA GLY A 357 -35.82 22.68 5.18
C GLY A 357 -36.39 21.43 4.50
N ILE A 358 -35.61 20.86 3.59
CA ILE A 358 -36.00 19.66 2.84
C ILE A 358 -34.99 18.55 3.09
N ALA A 359 -35.43 17.30 3.07
CA ALA A 359 -34.55 16.15 3.10
C ALA A 359 -33.85 15.97 1.74
N VAL A 360 -32.54 15.86 1.75
CA VAL A 360 -31.70 15.53 0.58
C VAL A 360 -31.52 14.03 0.50
N ALA A 361 -31.12 13.41 1.62
CA ALA A 361 -30.92 11.96 1.76
C ALA A 361 -31.23 11.57 3.20
N THR A 362 -32.06 10.52 3.37
CA THR A 362 -32.50 9.97 4.65
C THR A 362 -32.59 8.44 4.57
N ALA A 363 -31.54 7.81 4.07
CA ALA A 363 -31.46 6.37 3.99
C ALA A 363 -31.03 5.77 5.33
N GLU A 364 -31.12 4.47 5.50
CA GLU A 364 -30.59 3.77 6.66
C GLU A 364 -29.09 4.04 6.79
N PHE A 365 -28.55 4.16 8.00
CA PHE A 365 -27.21 4.61 8.33
C PHE A 365 -26.90 6.06 7.88
N ALA A 366 -25.64 6.48 8.05
CA ALA A 366 -25.25 7.87 7.90
C ALA A 366 -25.08 8.32 6.43
N GLN A 367 -25.44 9.59 6.19
CA GLN A 367 -25.08 10.36 5.00
C GLN A 367 -24.30 11.58 5.46
N ILE A 368 -23.02 11.67 5.04
CA ILE A 368 -22.06 12.63 5.59
C ILE A 368 -21.12 13.19 4.50
N GLY A 369 -20.28 14.14 4.89
CA GLY A 369 -19.19 14.58 4.03
C GLY A 369 -19.62 15.40 2.79
N GLN A 370 -20.81 15.97 2.79
CA GLN A 370 -21.41 16.67 1.67
C GLN A 370 -20.55 17.79 1.08
N ARG A 371 -20.57 17.90 -0.26
CA ARG A 371 -20.01 19.00 -1.05
C ARG A 371 -21.02 19.46 -2.07
N MET A 372 -20.90 20.73 -2.51
CA MET A 372 -21.85 21.35 -3.40
C MET A 372 -21.21 22.14 -4.52
N ALA A 373 -21.95 22.25 -5.63
CA ALA A 373 -21.68 23.19 -6.70
C ALA A 373 -23.00 23.80 -7.19
N SER A 374 -22.97 25.06 -7.64
CA SER A 374 -24.15 25.73 -8.21
C SER A 374 -24.53 25.11 -9.57
N ASP A 375 -25.85 24.99 -9.84
CA ASP A 375 -26.36 24.57 -11.15
C ASP A 375 -26.47 25.74 -12.15
N GLY A 376 -26.13 26.96 -11.75
CA GLY A 376 -26.27 28.19 -12.52
C GLY A 376 -27.72 28.68 -12.70
N ASN A 377 -28.71 27.92 -12.24
CA ASN A 377 -30.15 28.16 -12.43
C ASN A 377 -30.92 28.36 -11.12
N GLY A 378 -30.21 28.68 -10.04
CA GLY A 378 -30.78 28.91 -8.70
C GLY A 378 -30.90 27.64 -7.86
N GLY A 379 -30.44 26.51 -8.33
CA GLY A 379 -30.33 25.24 -7.65
C GLY A 379 -28.87 24.83 -7.36
N VAL A 380 -28.67 23.58 -6.90
CA VAL A 380 -27.36 23.02 -6.55
C VAL A 380 -27.26 21.54 -6.86
N TYR A 381 -26.05 21.12 -7.23
CA TYR A 381 -25.63 19.73 -7.18
C TYR A 381 -24.98 19.46 -5.83
N ILE A 382 -25.28 18.31 -5.25
CA ILE A 382 -24.76 17.86 -3.95
C ILE A 382 -24.17 16.47 -4.13
N VAL A 383 -22.99 16.20 -3.60
CA VAL A 383 -22.37 14.87 -3.50
C VAL A 383 -22.09 14.57 -2.03
N TRP A 384 -22.18 13.31 -1.62
CA TRP A 384 -21.92 12.87 -0.24
C TRP A 384 -21.43 11.43 -0.16
N ASP A 385 -20.87 11.09 0.99
CA ASP A 385 -20.51 9.74 1.39
C ASP A 385 -21.73 9.09 2.05
N ASP A 386 -22.18 7.95 1.54
CA ASP A 386 -23.44 7.30 1.90
C ASP A 386 -23.20 5.89 2.44
N LEU A 387 -23.60 5.63 3.66
CA LEU A 387 -23.38 4.37 4.35
C LEU A 387 -24.59 3.42 4.30
N ARG A 388 -25.62 3.70 3.45
CA ARG A 388 -26.87 2.92 3.39
C ARG A 388 -26.68 1.42 3.13
N ASN A 389 -25.56 0.99 2.61
CA ASN A 389 -25.25 -0.42 2.33
C ASN A 389 -24.48 -1.12 3.47
N GLY A 390 -24.32 -0.46 4.63
CA GLY A 390 -23.65 -0.95 5.84
C GLY A 390 -22.76 0.10 6.46
N ASN A 391 -22.34 -0.13 7.71
CA ASN A 391 -21.36 0.76 8.35
C ASN A 391 -19.98 0.65 7.66
N SER A 392 -19.17 1.72 7.79
CA SER A 392 -17.76 1.72 7.37
C SER A 392 -17.08 0.36 7.62
N PRO A 393 -16.39 -0.23 6.64
CA PRO A 393 -15.80 0.41 5.47
C PRO A 393 -16.57 0.20 4.13
N ASN A 394 -17.85 0.49 4.07
CA ASN A 394 -18.67 0.33 2.86
C ASN A 394 -19.35 1.65 2.46
N ASP A 395 -18.65 2.75 2.59
CA ASP A 395 -19.13 4.05 2.14
C ASP A 395 -19.21 4.07 0.60
N ASP A 396 -20.33 4.58 0.07
CA ASP A 396 -20.58 4.74 -1.36
C ASP A 396 -20.68 6.22 -1.73
N ILE A 397 -20.50 6.56 -2.99
CA ILE A 397 -20.68 7.93 -3.47
C ILE A 397 -22.07 8.11 -4.08
N TYR A 398 -22.83 9.01 -3.49
CA TYR A 398 -24.16 9.44 -3.99
C TYR A 398 -24.17 10.91 -4.31
N ALA A 399 -25.11 11.30 -5.21
CA ALA A 399 -25.30 12.69 -5.55
C ALA A 399 -26.77 13.01 -5.85
N GLN A 400 -27.14 14.29 -5.73
CA GLN A 400 -28.47 14.80 -6.03
C GLN A 400 -28.40 16.18 -6.71
N HIS A 401 -29.34 16.47 -7.59
CA HIS A 401 -29.61 17.79 -8.13
C HIS A 401 -30.90 18.35 -7.54
N LEU A 402 -30.81 19.45 -6.83
CA LEU A 402 -31.96 20.21 -6.34
C LEU A 402 -32.16 21.45 -7.21
N ASN A 403 -33.34 21.64 -7.76
CA ASN A 403 -33.67 22.86 -8.50
C ASN A 403 -33.90 24.06 -7.55
N SER A 404 -34.15 25.22 -8.11
CA SER A 404 -34.41 26.46 -7.38
C SER A 404 -35.57 26.39 -6.37
N ASN A 405 -36.52 25.46 -6.55
CA ASN A 405 -37.68 25.24 -5.65
C ASN A 405 -37.38 24.15 -4.58
N GLY A 406 -36.23 23.51 -4.60
CA GLY A 406 -35.87 22.43 -3.70
C GLY A 406 -36.38 21.04 -4.16
N GLU A 407 -36.86 20.93 -5.40
CA GLU A 407 -37.31 19.65 -5.95
C GLU A 407 -36.10 18.83 -6.40
N ALA A 408 -36.02 17.57 -5.97
CA ALA A 408 -35.00 16.62 -6.41
C ALA A 408 -35.25 16.24 -7.87
N LEU A 409 -34.26 16.48 -8.73
CA LEU A 409 -34.36 16.22 -10.17
C LEU A 409 -33.81 14.84 -10.55
N TRP A 410 -33.00 14.25 -9.71
CA TRP A 410 -32.49 12.89 -9.88
C TRP A 410 -33.25 11.90 -9.00
N THR A 411 -32.79 10.67 -8.88
CA THR A 411 -33.42 9.63 -8.07
C THR A 411 -33.70 10.11 -6.64
N ALA A 412 -34.90 9.88 -6.14
CA ALA A 412 -35.26 10.23 -4.77
C ALA A 412 -34.29 9.56 -3.76
N GLY A 413 -33.81 10.35 -2.81
CA GLY A 413 -32.80 9.91 -1.83
C GLY A 413 -31.37 9.79 -2.41
N GLY A 414 -31.16 10.31 -3.61
CA GLY A 414 -29.85 10.36 -4.27
C GLY A 414 -29.65 9.30 -5.35
N LYS A 415 -28.85 9.67 -6.34
CA LYS A 415 -28.35 8.78 -7.38
C LYS A 415 -27.00 8.20 -6.95
N SER A 416 -26.84 6.88 -7.00
CA SER A 416 -25.53 6.25 -6.84
C SER A 416 -24.60 6.65 -7.99
N ILE A 417 -23.44 7.18 -7.65
CA ILE A 417 -22.34 7.49 -8.57
C ILE A 417 -21.35 6.34 -8.59
N CYS A 418 -21.06 5.79 -7.41
CA CYS A 418 -20.29 4.59 -7.21
C CYS A 418 -20.83 3.80 -6.02
N SER A 419 -20.96 2.49 -6.20
CA SER A 419 -21.35 1.54 -5.15
C SER A 419 -20.64 0.21 -5.35
N MET A 420 -19.32 0.26 -5.41
CA MET A 420 -18.47 -0.92 -5.52
C MET A 420 -18.16 -1.48 -4.13
N PRO A 421 -17.78 -2.75 -4.01
CA PRO A 421 -17.26 -3.27 -2.76
C PRO A 421 -16.11 -2.42 -2.22
N PHE A 422 -16.02 -2.33 -0.89
CA PHE A 422 -15.09 -1.49 -0.13
C PHE A 422 -15.45 0.00 -0.13
N GLU A 423 -14.60 0.77 0.54
CA GLU A 423 -14.81 2.18 0.84
C GLU A 423 -14.67 3.06 -0.41
N GLN A 424 -15.67 3.89 -0.64
CA GLN A 424 -15.61 5.03 -1.55
C GLN A 424 -16.03 6.27 -0.77
N ASN A 425 -15.10 7.20 -0.58
CA ASN A 425 -15.38 8.37 0.26
C ASN A 425 -14.74 9.67 -0.24
N GLY A 426 -15.04 10.76 0.49
CA GLY A 426 -14.51 12.09 0.26
C GLY A 426 -14.93 12.66 -1.09
N GLY A 427 -16.17 12.45 -1.52
CA GLY A 427 -16.69 12.94 -2.78
C GLY A 427 -16.48 14.45 -2.94
N LEU A 428 -15.91 14.88 -4.08
CA LEU A 428 -15.80 16.30 -4.49
C LEU A 428 -16.60 16.50 -5.76
N ILE A 429 -17.22 17.69 -5.89
CA ILE A 429 -18.04 18.05 -7.06
C ILE A 429 -17.60 19.39 -7.64
N LYS A 430 -17.51 19.45 -8.98
CA LYS A 430 -17.25 20.67 -9.74
C LYS A 430 -18.13 20.67 -10.98
N VAL A 431 -18.47 21.85 -11.47
CA VAL A 431 -19.25 22.05 -12.69
C VAL A 431 -18.41 22.85 -13.68
N SER A 432 -18.32 22.36 -14.91
CA SER A 432 -17.67 23.07 -16.02
C SER A 432 -18.55 22.97 -17.27
N GLY A 433 -19.13 24.10 -17.69
CA GLY A 433 -20.15 24.10 -18.74
C GLY A 433 -21.40 23.29 -18.33
N ASP A 434 -21.78 22.32 -19.15
CA ASP A 434 -22.91 21.41 -18.89
C ASP A 434 -22.49 20.12 -18.17
N ASP A 435 -21.21 19.94 -17.90
CA ASP A 435 -20.66 18.73 -17.31
C ASP A 435 -20.44 18.89 -15.80
N ILE A 436 -20.79 17.85 -15.05
CA ILE A 436 -20.67 17.76 -13.61
C ILE A 436 -19.63 16.69 -13.30
N PHE A 437 -18.50 17.11 -12.75
CA PHE A 437 -17.39 16.24 -12.35
C PHE A 437 -17.53 15.85 -10.89
N VAL A 438 -17.58 14.56 -10.62
CA VAL A 438 -17.54 13.98 -9.28
C VAL A 438 -16.32 13.11 -9.19
N ASN A 439 -15.48 13.31 -8.20
CA ASN A 439 -14.32 12.46 -7.92
C ASN A 439 -14.29 12.02 -6.47
N TRP A 440 -13.70 10.87 -6.20
CA TRP A 440 -13.64 10.26 -4.86
C TRP A 440 -12.39 9.39 -4.67
N MET A 441 -12.12 9.05 -3.43
CA MET A 441 -11.20 7.95 -3.10
C MET A 441 -11.94 6.62 -3.18
N ASP A 442 -11.25 5.59 -3.65
CA ASP A 442 -11.84 4.29 -3.90
C ASP A 442 -10.86 3.17 -3.57
N LEU A 443 -11.28 2.27 -2.73
CA LEU A 443 -10.49 1.12 -2.29
C LEU A 443 -10.89 -0.18 -2.98
N ARG A 444 -11.70 -0.14 -4.07
CA ARG A 444 -12.19 -1.34 -4.76
C ARG A 444 -11.12 -2.32 -5.22
N ASN A 445 -9.92 -1.85 -5.49
CA ASN A 445 -8.77 -2.64 -5.92
C ASN A 445 -7.77 -2.92 -4.77
N GLY A 446 -8.14 -2.59 -3.53
CA GLY A 446 -7.31 -2.81 -2.35
C GLY A 446 -6.22 -1.79 -2.12
N SER A 447 -6.04 -0.86 -3.01
CA SER A 447 -5.22 0.32 -2.83
C SER A 447 -6.08 1.57 -3.00
N VAL A 448 -5.71 2.64 -2.34
CA VAL A 448 -6.39 3.92 -2.52
C VAL A 448 -6.16 4.39 -3.95
N GLY A 449 -7.24 4.54 -4.70
CA GLY A 449 -7.23 5.14 -6.03
C GLY A 449 -8.09 6.39 -6.07
N ILE A 450 -7.75 7.33 -6.94
CA ILE A 450 -8.62 8.45 -7.26
C ILE A 450 -9.46 8.05 -8.48
N TYR A 451 -10.76 8.06 -8.30
CA TYR A 451 -11.74 7.80 -9.34
C TYR A 451 -12.57 9.03 -9.61
N TYR A 452 -13.13 9.11 -10.79
CA TYR A 452 -14.08 10.16 -11.11
C TYR A 452 -15.14 9.72 -12.12
N GLN A 453 -16.22 10.47 -12.14
CA GLN A 453 -17.35 10.32 -13.05
C GLN A 453 -17.74 11.70 -13.58
N VAL A 454 -18.19 11.75 -14.81
CA VAL A 454 -18.80 12.93 -15.40
C VAL A 454 -20.30 12.65 -15.57
N LEU A 455 -21.13 13.60 -15.16
CA LEU A 455 -22.58 13.53 -15.35
C LEU A 455 -23.04 14.74 -16.17
N ASN A 456 -24.11 14.58 -16.92
CA ASN A 456 -24.84 15.71 -17.47
C ASN A 456 -25.91 16.22 -16.47
N ALA A 457 -26.55 17.35 -16.77
CA ALA A 457 -27.58 17.96 -15.91
C ALA A 457 -28.77 17.03 -15.60
N ALA A 458 -29.06 16.04 -16.43
CA ALA A 458 -30.09 15.03 -16.18
C ALA A 458 -29.62 13.90 -15.26
N GLY A 459 -28.36 13.95 -14.79
CA GLY A 459 -27.76 12.92 -13.93
C GLY A 459 -27.32 11.66 -14.68
N VAL A 460 -27.20 11.71 -16.00
CA VAL A 460 -26.69 10.56 -16.77
C VAL A 460 -25.18 10.55 -16.73
N THR A 461 -24.61 9.45 -16.28
CA THR A 461 -23.17 9.21 -16.28
C THR A 461 -22.62 9.15 -17.70
N GLN A 462 -21.50 9.82 -17.95
CA GLN A 462 -20.87 9.91 -19.27
C GLN A 462 -19.68 8.97 -19.43
N LEU A 463 -19.12 8.49 -18.32
CA LEU A 463 -18.02 7.53 -18.28
C LEU A 463 -18.54 6.14 -17.88
N ALA A 464 -17.67 5.16 -17.81
CA ALA A 464 -18.01 3.80 -17.38
C ALA A 464 -18.77 3.80 -16.05
N ASP A 465 -19.66 2.83 -15.85
CA ASP A 465 -20.40 2.66 -14.59
C ASP A 465 -19.42 2.56 -13.41
N ASN A 466 -19.75 3.21 -12.30
CA ASN A 466 -18.91 3.34 -11.12
C ASN A 466 -17.59 4.11 -11.35
N GLY A 467 -17.51 4.91 -12.40
CA GLY A 467 -16.41 5.81 -12.69
C GLY A 467 -15.18 5.18 -13.31
N VAL A 468 -14.24 6.03 -13.71
CA VAL A 468 -12.93 5.65 -14.25
C VAL A 468 -11.82 6.08 -13.30
N GLN A 469 -10.78 5.31 -13.28
CA GLN A 469 -9.61 5.55 -12.42
C GLN A 469 -8.71 6.62 -13.03
N VAL A 470 -8.37 7.64 -12.25
CA VAL A 470 -7.39 8.67 -12.60
C VAL A 470 -6.01 8.24 -12.17
N PHE A 471 -5.93 7.69 -10.97
CA PHE A 471 -4.67 7.30 -10.34
C PHE A 471 -4.94 6.19 -9.32
N TRP A 472 -3.98 5.29 -9.14
CA TRP A 472 -3.98 4.31 -8.05
C TRP A 472 -2.65 4.39 -7.31
N GLY A 473 -2.72 4.43 -5.99
CA GLY A 473 -1.60 4.23 -5.10
C GLY A 473 -1.51 2.77 -4.65
N LEU A 474 -0.34 2.33 -4.29
CA LEU A 474 -0.11 1.07 -3.60
C LEU A 474 -0.21 1.34 -2.10
N SER A 475 -1.27 0.87 -1.43
CA SER A 475 -1.38 0.98 0.02
C SER A 475 -1.25 -0.39 0.67
N GLY A 476 -0.69 -0.45 1.88
CA GLY A 476 -0.54 -1.64 2.69
C GLY A 476 0.92 -2.07 2.88
N ASP A 477 1.17 -2.76 3.96
CA ASP A 477 2.46 -3.28 4.40
C ASP A 477 2.50 -4.80 4.19
N THR A 478 3.66 -5.36 3.91
CA THR A 478 3.88 -6.81 3.94
C THR A 478 4.52 -7.15 5.29
N PRO A 479 3.81 -7.85 6.20
CA PRO A 479 4.39 -8.26 7.46
C PRO A 479 5.66 -9.10 7.26
N LYS A 480 6.65 -8.94 8.13
CA LYS A 480 7.88 -9.76 8.12
C LYS A 480 7.54 -11.24 8.19
N GLY A 481 8.22 -12.07 7.40
CA GLY A 481 8.03 -13.52 7.37
C GLY A 481 6.71 -14.05 6.79
N GLU A 482 5.81 -13.18 6.35
CA GLU A 482 4.51 -13.57 5.82
C GLU A 482 4.48 -13.61 4.28
N TYR A 483 5.54 -14.14 3.68
CA TYR A 483 5.64 -14.36 2.24
C TYR A 483 6.36 -15.68 1.92
N GLN A 484 6.19 -16.17 0.70
CA GLN A 484 6.86 -17.36 0.18
C GLN A 484 7.27 -17.16 -1.27
N ILE A 485 8.34 -17.86 -1.68
CA ILE A 485 8.75 -17.99 -3.07
C ILE A 485 8.79 -19.48 -3.43
N LEU A 486 8.15 -19.87 -4.54
CA LEU A 486 8.09 -21.24 -5.01
C LEU A 486 8.47 -21.29 -6.49
N PRO A 487 9.42 -22.18 -6.87
CA PRO A 487 9.76 -22.37 -8.27
C PRO A 487 8.65 -23.11 -8.99
N ARG A 488 8.39 -22.70 -10.24
CA ARG A 488 7.59 -23.41 -11.24
C ARG A 488 8.51 -23.76 -12.42
N SER A 489 8.01 -24.46 -13.43
CA SER A 489 8.90 -24.94 -14.50
C SER A 489 9.67 -23.86 -15.26
N ASN A 490 9.12 -22.64 -15.39
CA ASN A 490 9.73 -21.55 -16.15
C ASN A 490 9.60 -20.16 -15.51
N ASP A 491 9.08 -20.09 -14.29
CA ASP A 491 8.81 -18.86 -13.57
C ASP A 491 8.72 -19.12 -12.06
N LEU A 492 8.45 -18.08 -11.28
CA LEU A 492 8.38 -18.12 -9.84
C LEU A 492 7.01 -17.65 -9.36
N LEU A 493 6.38 -18.42 -8.48
CA LEU A 493 5.22 -18.00 -7.72
C LEU A 493 5.67 -17.32 -6.43
N ILE A 494 5.17 -16.12 -6.18
CA ILE A 494 5.38 -15.40 -4.94
C ILE A 494 4.02 -15.15 -4.33
N ILE A 495 3.84 -15.49 -3.04
CA ILE A 495 2.65 -15.18 -2.27
C ILE A 495 3.04 -14.34 -1.06
N TRP A 496 2.18 -13.43 -0.65
CA TRP A 496 2.40 -12.61 0.56
C TRP A 496 1.08 -12.23 1.22
N GLN A 497 1.18 -11.94 2.50
CA GLN A 497 0.12 -11.30 3.26
C GLN A 497 0.28 -9.79 3.15
N ASP A 498 -0.82 -9.09 2.98
CA ASP A 498 -0.84 -7.66 2.67
C ASP A 498 -1.86 -6.93 3.53
N THR A 499 -1.46 -5.80 4.09
CA THR A 499 -2.28 -4.99 4.98
C THR A 499 -2.97 -3.82 4.28
N ARG A 500 -2.94 -3.76 2.93
CA ARG A 500 -3.57 -2.65 2.17
C ARG A 500 -5.07 -2.46 2.45
N PHE A 501 -5.72 -3.47 3.00
CA PHE A 501 -7.12 -3.42 3.47
C PHE A 501 -7.21 -3.39 5.00
N ALA A 502 -6.36 -2.60 5.68
CA ALA A 502 -6.19 -2.65 7.13
C ALA A 502 -7.51 -2.55 7.92
N ASN A 503 -8.50 -1.85 7.40
CA ASN A 503 -9.82 -1.74 8.02
C ASN A 503 -10.69 -3.00 7.84
N ASP A 504 -10.44 -3.80 6.80
CA ASP A 504 -11.13 -5.05 6.48
C ASP A 504 -10.30 -6.30 6.83
N GLY A 505 -9.11 -6.11 7.42
CA GLY A 505 -8.16 -7.15 7.77
C GLY A 505 -7.10 -7.40 6.68
N ASN A 506 -6.09 -8.19 7.02
CA ASN A 506 -5.05 -8.60 6.08
C ASN A 506 -5.63 -9.48 4.98
N ARG A 507 -5.02 -9.44 3.79
CA ARG A 507 -5.38 -10.31 2.67
C ARG A 507 -4.17 -11.00 2.08
N ILE A 508 -4.42 -12.11 1.40
CA ILE A 508 -3.38 -12.85 0.72
C ILE A 508 -3.38 -12.48 -0.76
N PHE A 509 -2.19 -12.15 -1.26
CA PHE A 509 -1.92 -11.85 -2.66
C PHE A 509 -0.91 -12.81 -3.24
N TYR A 510 -0.86 -12.91 -4.57
CA TYR A 510 0.16 -13.64 -5.29
C TYR A 510 0.57 -12.92 -6.58
N GLN A 511 1.78 -13.20 -7.02
CA GLN A 511 2.37 -12.76 -8.28
C GLN A 511 3.12 -13.93 -8.92
N ILE A 512 3.12 -14.00 -10.23
CA ILE A 512 3.99 -14.88 -11.00
C ILE A 512 5.01 -14.01 -11.72
N VAL A 513 6.29 -14.36 -11.59
CA VAL A 513 7.40 -13.58 -12.13
C VAL A 513 8.25 -14.46 -13.04
N ASP A 514 8.49 -14.00 -14.25
CA ASP A 514 9.35 -14.75 -15.19
C ASP A 514 10.83 -14.73 -14.75
N THR A 515 11.67 -15.53 -15.39
CA THR A 515 13.11 -15.63 -15.09
C THR A 515 13.91 -14.35 -15.37
N ASN A 516 13.28 -13.33 -15.95
CA ASN A 516 13.88 -12.00 -16.18
C ASN A 516 13.39 -10.95 -15.16
N GLY A 517 12.56 -11.35 -14.21
CA GLY A 517 11.99 -10.45 -13.21
C GLY A 517 10.73 -9.70 -13.66
N ASN A 518 10.13 -10.07 -14.79
CA ASN A 518 8.90 -9.41 -15.24
C ASN A 518 7.68 -10.06 -14.58
N PRO A 519 6.84 -9.29 -13.89
CA PRO A 519 5.59 -9.80 -13.33
C PRO A 519 4.59 -10.12 -14.45
N MET A 520 3.85 -11.22 -14.30
CA MET A 520 2.76 -11.58 -15.21
C MET A 520 1.49 -10.75 -15.00
N PHE A 521 1.26 -10.27 -13.80
CA PHE A 521 0.10 -9.47 -13.41
C PHE A 521 0.52 -8.02 -13.13
N ALA A 522 -0.44 -7.18 -12.72
CA ALA A 522 -0.14 -5.84 -12.24
C ALA A 522 0.90 -5.88 -11.09
N GLU A 523 1.67 -4.83 -10.91
CA GLU A 523 2.78 -4.77 -9.93
C GLU A 523 2.34 -5.17 -8.51
N ASP A 524 1.05 -4.99 -8.19
CA ASP A 524 0.47 -5.28 -6.88
C ASP A 524 0.05 -6.73 -6.67
N GLY A 525 0.22 -7.57 -7.68
CA GLY A 525 -0.28 -8.94 -7.66
C GLY A 525 -1.81 -9.05 -7.72
N ILE A 526 -2.29 -10.26 -7.52
CA ILE A 526 -3.72 -10.60 -7.54
C ILE A 526 -4.14 -11.14 -6.18
N PRO A 527 -5.30 -10.71 -5.63
CA PRO A 527 -5.82 -11.29 -4.39
C PRO A 527 -6.25 -12.74 -4.61
N VAL A 528 -6.03 -13.59 -3.61
CA VAL A 528 -6.41 -15.02 -3.65
C VAL A 528 -7.92 -15.21 -3.75
N THR A 529 -8.70 -14.30 -3.16
CA THR A 529 -10.17 -14.28 -3.22
C THR A 529 -10.70 -12.95 -3.74
N LEU A 530 -11.90 -12.97 -4.36
CA LEU A 530 -12.59 -11.72 -4.76
C LEU A 530 -13.40 -11.10 -3.62
N GLN A 531 -13.93 -11.91 -2.72
CA GLN A 531 -14.73 -11.43 -1.59
C GLN A 531 -13.82 -10.90 -0.47
N GLY A 532 -14.12 -9.70 0.04
CA GLY A 532 -13.60 -9.16 1.27
C GLY A 532 -14.41 -9.55 2.50
N GLY A 533 -14.03 -8.98 3.61
CA GLY A 533 -14.64 -9.23 4.93
C GLY A 533 -13.86 -10.28 5.70
N GLY A 534 -13.22 -9.87 6.78
CA GLY A 534 -12.45 -10.71 7.66
C GLY A 534 -10.97 -10.85 7.28
N LYS A 535 -10.16 -11.10 8.29
CA LYS A 535 -8.71 -11.24 8.21
C LYS A 535 -8.32 -12.54 7.49
N GLN A 536 -7.40 -12.44 6.52
CA GLN A 536 -6.74 -13.58 5.88
C GLN A 536 -5.28 -13.62 6.30
N GLU A 537 -4.80 -14.77 6.78
CA GLU A 537 -3.45 -14.88 7.32
C GLU A 537 -2.88 -16.30 7.22
N SER A 538 -1.57 -16.42 7.53
CA SER A 538 -0.86 -17.70 7.61
C SER A 538 -0.93 -18.52 6.32
N ALA A 539 -0.89 -17.88 5.15
CA ALA A 539 -0.96 -18.55 3.86
C ALA A 539 0.22 -19.49 3.63
N LYS A 540 -0.06 -20.65 3.04
CA LYS A 540 0.93 -21.59 2.53
C LYS A 540 0.54 -22.02 1.13
N ALA A 541 1.54 -22.25 0.27
CA ALA A 541 1.32 -22.66 -1.10
C ALA A 541 2.12 -23.90 -1.48
N VAL A 542 1.65 -24.59 -2.51
CA VAL A 542 2.36 -25.68 -3.17
C VAL A 542 2.13 -25.60 -4.67
N VAL A 543 3.17 -25.92 -5.44
CA VAL A 543 3.15 -26.00 -6.90
C VAL A 543 3.08 -27.47 -7.32
N THR A 544 2.24 -27.79 -8.30
CA THR A 544 2.12 -29.12 -8.88
C THR A 544 3.09 -29.29 -10.08
N PRO A 545 3.43 -30.53 -10.48
CA PRO A 545 4.34 -30.78 -11.59
C PRO A 545 3.88 -30.19 -12.94
N ASP A 546 2.59 -29.91 -13.12
CA ASP A 546 1.99 -29.28 -14.30
C ASP A 546 1.77 -27.77 -14.14
N ASN A 547 2.46 -27.17 -13.17
CA ASN A 547 2.45 -25.74 -12.86
C ASN A 547 1.12 -25.16 -12.35
N HIS A 548 0.12 -25.98 -11.98
CA HIS A 548 -0.96 -25.50 -11.12
C HIS A 548 -0.37 -25.18 -9.74
N PHE A 549 -1.05 -24.34 -9.00
CA PHE A 549 -0.65 -24.06 -7.62
C PHE A 549 -1.88 -23.93 -6.72
N ALA A 550 -1.76 -24.42 -5.51
CA ALA A 550 -2.79 -24.28 -4.49
C ALA A 550 -2.28 -23.45 -3.33
N ILE A 551 -3.15 -22.61 -2.80
CA ILE A 551 -2.90 -21.77 -1.62
C ILE A 551 -3.93 -22.16 -0.57
N VAL A 552 -3.48 -22.37 0.67
CA VAL A 552 -4.30 -22.58 1.87
C VAL A 552 -4.05 -21.43 2.84
N TRP A 553 -5.09 -20.97 3.54
CA TRP A 553 -4.98 -19.85 4.49
C TRP A 553 -6.03 -19.94 5.61
N VAL A 554 -5.82 -19.17 6.66
CA VAL A 554 -6.82 -18.88 7.67
C VAL A 554 -7.67 -17.71 7.22
N ASP A 555 -8.99 -17.82 7.29
CA ASP A 555 -9.95 -16.80 6.83
C ASP A 555 -11.03 -16.54 7.88
N GLY A 556 -11.15 -15.29 8.29
CA GLY A 556 -12.11 -14.84 9.31
C GLY A 556 -13.43 -14.29 8.77
N ARG A 557 -13.70 -14.39 7.45
CA ARG A 557 -14.88 -13.79 6.81
C ARG A 557 -16.24 -14.26 7.37
N ASP A 558 -16.30 -15.45 7.93
CA ASP A 558 -17.52 -16.04 8.53
C ASP A 558 -17.63 -15.78 10.04
N GLY A 559 -16.80 -14.88 10.60
CA GLY A 559 -16.78 -14.53 12.02
C GLY A 559 -15.81 -15.33 12.88
N ASN A 560 -15.54 -16.61 12.56
CA ASN A 560 -14.51 -17.44 13.18
C ASN A 560 -13.39 -17.76 12.17
N PRO A 561 -12.12 -17.81 12.60
CA PRO A 561 -11.03 -18.27 11.75
C PRO A 561 -11.25 -19.70 11.26
N ASN A 562 -11.43 -19.89 9.95
CA ASN A 562 -11.60 -21.17 9.28
C ASN A 562 -10.50 -21.41 8.26
N ILE A 563 -10.28 -22.67 7.86
CA ILE A 563 -9.30 -23.00 6.83
C ILE A 563 -9.99 -22.99 5.46
N TYR A 564 -9.42 -22.22 4.54
CA TYR A 564 -9.81 -22.14 3.15
C TYR A 564 -8.66 -22.54 2.23
N ALA A 565 -9.01 -23.00 1.03
CA ALA A 565 -8.05 -23.32 -0.01
C ALA A 565 -8.53 -22.86 -1.38
N GLN A 566 -7.61 -22.49 -2.28
CA GLN A 566 -7.86 -22.17 -3.67
C GLN A 566 -6.84 -22.85 -4.57
N LEU A 567 -7.30 -23.38 -5.69
CA LEU A 567 -6.47 -23.90 -6.76
C LEU A 567 -6.47 -22.92 -7.93
N PHE A 568 -5.30 -22.73 -8.51
CA PHE A 568 -5.10 -21.89 -9.68
C PHE A 568 -4.50 -22.72 -10.82
N ASN A 569 -4.91 -22.40 -12.05
CA ASN A 569 -4.25 -22.95 -13.23
C ASN A 569 -2.88 -22.24 -13.48
N PRO A 570 -2.06 -22.73 -14.40
CA PRO A 570 -0.75 -22.11 -14.69
C PRO A 570 -0.81 -20.62 -15.09
N ALA A 571 -1.94 -20.15 -15.61
CA ALA A 571 -2.17 -18.75 -15.96
C ALA A 571 -2.65 -17.88 -14.77
N GLY A 572 -2.83 -18.47 -13.58
CA GLY A 572 -3.31 -17.78 -12.40
C GLY A 572 -4.84 -17.62 -12.31
N GLU A 573 -5.63 -18.39 -13.06
CA GLU A 573 -7.08 -18.35 -12.96
C GLU A 573 -7.56 -19.28 -11.83
N ARG A 574 -8.54 -18.84 -11.04
CA ARG A 574 -9.13 -19.60 -9.92
C ARG A 574 -9.93 -20.78 -10.44
N LEU A 575 -9.72 -21.97 -9.88
CA LEU A 575 -10.40 -23.20 -10.29
C LEU A 575 -11.43 -23.70 -9.27
N TRP A 576 -11.35 -23.28 -7.99
CA TRP A 576 -12.31 -23.66 -6.95
C TRP A 576 -13.28 -22.51 -6.59
N GLY A 577 -13.73 -21.76 -7.62
CA GLY A 577 -14.61 -20.60 -7.49
C GLY A 577 -13.88 -19.34 -7.05
N ASP A 578 -14.61 -18.22 -6.99
CA ASP A 578 -14.03 -16.88 -6.77
C ASP A 578 -13.43 -16.72 -5.37
N ASN A 579 -13.93 -17.46 -4.39
CA ASN A 579 -13.61 -17.29 -2.97
C ASN A 579 -12.94 -18.50 -2.33
N GLY A 580 -12.58 -19.51 -3.15
CA GLY A 580 -11.99 -20.75 -2.67
C GLY A 580 -13.00 -21.68 -2.00
N VAL A 581 -12.50 -22.80 -1.48
CA VAL A 581 -13.29 -23.85 -0.81
C VAL A 581 -13.00 -23.79 0.68
N LYS A 582 -14.06 -23.69 1.49
CA LYS A 582 -14.00 -23.87 2.93
C LYS A 582 -13.75 -25.33 3.27
N LEU A 583 -12.72 -25.62 4.07
CA LEU A 583 -12.31 -26.99 4.40
C LEU A 583 -12.96 -27.52 5.66
N THR A 584 -13.44 -26.63 6.52
CA THR A 584 -14.09 -26.95 7.79
C THR A 584 -15.50 -26.36 7.78
N ASP A 585 -16.48 -27.07 8.40
CA ASP A 585 -17.80 -26.47 8.65
C ASP A 585 -17.74 -25.47 9.81
N ASP A 586 -18.84 -24.73 10.01
CA ASP A 586 -18.99 -23.70 11.04
C ASP A 586 -18.98 -24.29 12.47
N GLU A 587 -17.85 -24.89 12.83
CA GLU A 587 -17.58 -25.26 14.23
C GLU A 587 -17.27 -23.96 15.00
N PRO A 588 -17.71 -23.84 16.26
CA PRO A 588 -17.61 -22.59 17.03
C PRO A 588 -16.18 -22.23 17.44
N LEU A 589 -15.16 -22.93 16.94
CA LEU A 589 -13.77 -22.84 17.42
C LEU A 589 -12.81 -22.49 16.28
N SER A 590 -11.69 -21.85 16.65
CA SER A 590 -10.70 -21.32 15.73
C SER A 590 -9.78 -22.38 15.15
N GLN A 591 -9.43 -22.25 13.88
CA GLN A 591 -8.39 -23.03 13.23
C GLN A 591 -7.16 -22.17 12.93
N SER A 592 -5.98 -22.74 12.99
CA SER A 592 -4.71 -22.04 12.76
C SER A 592 -3.66 -22.92 12.07
N ASP A 593 -2.55 -22.32 11.73
CA ASP A 593 -1.32 -22.97 11.24
C ASP A 593 -1.51 -23.91 10.05
N PRO A 594 -2.23 -23.53 8.98
CA PRO A 594 -2.45 -24.40 7.84
C PRO A 594 -1.14 -24.79 7.16
N LYS A 595 -1.05 -26.04 6.69
CA LYS A 595 0.02 -26.56 5.85
C LYS A 595 -0.59 -27.26 4.65
N ILE A 596 0.11 -27.25 3.54
CA ILE A 596 -0.32 -27.89 2.30
C ILE A 596 0.83 -28.64 1.65
N SER A 597 0.55 -29.81 1.12
CA SER A 597 1.47 -30.60 0.31
C SER A 597 0.72 -31.21 -0.88
N TYR A 598 1.43 -31.44 -1.98
CA TYR A 598 0.91 -32.15 -3.14
C TYR A 598 1.63 -33.49 -3.34
N PHE A 599 0.89 -34.56 -3.26
CA PHE A 599 1.44 -35.91 -3.35
C PHE A 599 0.42 -36.85 -4.02
N ASN A 600 0.89 -37.68 -4.97
CA ASN A 600 0.06 -38.67 -5.69
C ASN A 600 -1.27 -38.08 -6.19
N ASP A 601 -1.19 -37.01 -7.00
CA ASP A 601 -2.33 -36.31 -7.63
C ASP A 601 -3.39 -35.81 -6.64
N SER A 602 -3.00 -35.52 -5.42
CA SER A 602 -3.87 -34.99 -4.38
C SER A 602 -3.20 -33.93 -3.54
N PHE A 603 -3.97 -32.96 -3.08
CA PHE A 603 -3.55 -32.02 -2.06
C PHE A 603 -3.86 -32.58 -0.68
N TYR A 604 -2.84 -32.68 0.16
CA TYR A 604 -2.97 -32.95 1.58
C TYR A 604 -2.85 -31.60 2.31
N ILE A 605 -3.80 -31.34 3.20
CA ILE A 605 -3.86 -30.10 3.95
C ILE A 605 -3.97 -30.48 5.43
N GLY A 606 -3.20 -29.81 6.28
CA GLY A 606 -3.24 -30.00 7.71
C GLY A 606 -3.42 -28.65 8.42
N TRP A 607 -4.01 -28.67 9.62
CA TRP A 607 -4.16 -27.49 10.46
C TRP A 607 -4.22 -27.84 11.94
N SER A 608 -4.03 -26.85 12.80
CA SER A 608 -4.27 -26.93 14.24
C SER A 608 -5.70 -26.50 14.51
N ASN A 609 -6.52 -27.36 15.11
CA ASN A 609 -7.91 -27.08 15.49
C ASN A 609 -8.00 -26.83 16.99
N TRP A 610 -8.69 -25.77 17.40
CA TRP A 610 -8.90 -25.43 18.80
C TRP A 610 -10.26 -25.93 19.27
N ASP A 611 -10.28 -27.02 20.04
CA ASP A 611 -11.47 -27.65 20.54
C ASP A 611 -11.74 -27.30 22.00
N GLU A 612 -13.03 -27.19 22.39
CA GLU A 612 -13.46 -26.99 23.78
C GLU A 612 -14.07 -28.26 24.34
N TYR A 613 -13.55 -28.70 25.47
CA TYR A 613 -14.16 -29.82 26.23
C TYR A 613 -14.23 -29.51 27.72
N ASN A 614 -15.46 -29.50 28.29
CA ASN A 614 -15.69 -29.17 29.71
C ASN A 614 -15.09 -27.82 30.20
N GLY A 615 -15.11 -26.79 29.35
CA GLY A 615 -14.57 -25.47 29.68
C GLY A 615 -13.04 -25.37 29.60
N ASN A 616 -12.37 -26.39 29.07
CA ASN A 616 -10.94 -26.38 28.78
C ASN A 616 -10.73 -26.44 27.28
N TYR A 617 -9.69 -25.73 26.79
CA TYR A 617 -9.37 -25.59 25.39
C TYR A 617 -8.14 -26.43 25.04
N PHE A 618 -8.20 -27.11 23.89
CA PHE A 618 -7.14 -28.04 23.45
C PHE A 618 -6.86 -27.82 21.96
N TYR A 619 -5.62 -27.96 21.56
CA TYR A 619 -5.25 -28.00 20.15
C TYR A 619 -5.11 -29.45 19.69
N HIS A 620 -5.71 -29.76 18.54
CA HIS A 620 -5.57 -31.05 17.86
C HIS A 620 -5.10 -30.80 16.42
N VAL A 621 -4.35 -31.72 15.86
CA VAL A 621 -3.99 -31.72 14.47
C VAL A 621 -5.04 -32.42 13.65
N TYR A 622 -5.61 -31.71 12.68
CA TYR A 622 -6.55 -32.26 11.70
C TYR A 622 -5.92 -32.24 10.30
N GLY A 623 -6.48 -33.08 9.42
CA GLY A 623 -6.09 -33.13 8.03
C GLY A 623 -7.27 -33.34 7.10
N GLN A 624 -7.10 -32.89 5.85
CA GLN A 624 -8.03 -33.11 4.75
C GLN A 624 -7.24 -33.49 3.50
N ARG A 625 -7.82 -34.36 2.69
CA ARG A 625 -7.32 -34.65 1.36
C ARG A 625 -8.30 -34.14 0.31
N ILE A 626 -7.77 -33.37 -0.64
CA ILE A 626 -8.55 -32.84 -1.76
C ILE A 626 -8.03 -33.42 -3.08
N GLN A 627 -8.94 -33.93 -3.89
CA GLN A 627 -8.65 -34.35 -5.25
C GLN A 627 -9.77 -33.88 -6.18
N ASN A 628 -9.42 -33.28 -7.29
CA ASN A 628 -10.37 -32.68 -8.26
C ASN A 628 -11.44 -31.78 -7.60
N GLY A 629 -11.05 -31.00 -6.59
CA GLY A 629 -11.92 -30.08 -5.86
C GLY A 629 -12.85 -30.75 -4.82
N ASN A 630 -12.76 -32.06 -4.62
CA ASN A 630 -13.59 -32.77 -3.66
C ASN A 630 -12.83 -33.07 -2.37
N LYS A 631 -13.47 -32.84 -1.21
CA LYS A 631 -13.01 -33.28 0.11
C LYS A 631 -13.18 -34.80 0.21
N LEU A 632 -12.12 -35.52 0.54
CA LEU A 632 -12.14 -37.00 0.58
C LEU A 632 -12.17 -37.57 2.01
N TRP A 633 -11.87 -36.78 3.04
CA TRP A 633 -11.88 -37.20 4.43
C TRP A 633 -13.06 -36.62 5.23
N GLY A 634 -14.24 -36.48 4.58
CA GLY A 634 -15.44 -35.88 5.16
C GLY A 634 -15.44 -34.36 5.14
N ASP A 635 -16.50 -33.74 5.66
CA ASP A 635 -16.72 -32.30 5.56
C ASP A 635 -15.74 -31.50 6.44
N ASN A 636 -15.33 -32.07 7.60
CA ASN A 636 -14.43 -31.43 8.57
C ASN A 636 -13.01 -32.02 8.61
N GLY A 637 -12.68 -32.93 7.68
CA GLY A 637 -11.42 -33.65 7.70
C GLY A 637 -11.39 -34.75 8.78
N VAL A 638 -10.19 -35.26 9.07
CA VAL A 638 -9.94 -36.28 10.07
C VAL A 638 -8.93 -35.82 11.10
N MET A 639 -9.07 -36.26 12.34
CA MET A 639 -8.06 -36.00 13.38
C MET A 639 -6.82 -36.84 13.10
N VAL A 640 -5.67 -36.21 12.95
CA VAL A 640 -4.36 -36.83 12.72
C VAL A 640 -3.67 -37.19 14.06
N SER A 641 -3.69 -36.25 15.00
CA SER A 641 -3.20 -36.47 16.36
C SER A 641 -4.23 -37.21 17.16
N SER A 642 -4.08 -38.51 17.33
CA SER A 642 -4.98 -39.27 18.21
C SER A 642 -4.67 -38.96 19.69
N LEU A 643 -5.71 -38.64 20.47
CA LEU A 643 -5.61 -38.47 21.90
C LEU A 643 -6.46 -39.49 22.63
N GLU A 644 -5.90 -40.06 23.69
CA GLU A 644 -6.72 -40.66 24.71
C GLU A 644 -7.53 -39.55 25.40
N SER A 645 -8.83 -39.59 25.24
CA SER A 645 -9.83 -38.53 25.38
C SER A 645 -10.05 -37.97 26.80
N THR A 646 -9.16 -38.11 27.74
CA THR A 646 -9.43 -37.83 29.16
C THR A 646 -8.36 -37.01 29.89
N GLN A 647 -7.30 -36.58 29.25
CA GLN A 647 -6.23 -35.82 29.96
C GLN A 647 -6.25 -34.35 29.57
N MET A 648 -6.53 -33.49 30.55
CA MET A 648 -6.44 -32.05 30.48
C MET A 648 -5.01 -31.61 30.11
N ASN A 649 -4.87 -30.57 29.25
CA ASN A 649 -3.65 -29.92 28.85
C ASN A 649 -2.77 -30.65 27.81
N ASN A 650 -3.34 -31.39 26.87
CA ASN A 650 -2.62 -31.84 25.67
C ASN A 650 -2.81 -30.81 24.56
N GLU A 651 -1.77 -30.08 24.18
CA GLU A 651 -1.79 -29.23 23.00
C GLU A 651 -0.98 -29.91 21.89
N CYS A 652 -1.60 -30.09 20.72
CA CYS A 652 -0.94 -30.58 19.50
C CYS A 652 -0.99 -29.51 18.42
N ARG A 653 0.14 -28.90 18.08
CA ARG A 653 0.24 -27.89 17.03
C ARG A 653 1.00 -28.40 15.82
N LEU A 654 0.41 -28.23 14.63
CA LEU A 654 1.02 -28.63 13.37
C LEU A 654 2.14 -27.67 12.97
N TYR A 655 3.30 -28.21 12.65
CA TYR A 655 4.45 -27.45 12.18
C TYR A 655 4.82 -27.73 10.72
N SER A 656 4.75 -28.99 10.30
CA SER A 656 5.12 -29.36 8.93
C SER A 656 4.18 -30.42 8.36
N LEU A 657 4.01 -30.38 7.06
CA LEU A 657 3.31 -31.40 6.26
C LEU A 657 4.13 -31.61 4.98
N ILE A 658 4.70 -32.81 4.87
CA ILE A 658 5.54 -33.21 3.74
C ILE A 658 4.90 -34.46 3.11
N ASP A 659 4.53 -34.41 1.84
CA ASP A 659 3.75 -35.45 1.18
C ASP A 659 2.45 -35.74 1.95
N ASP A 660 2.32 -36.95 2.47
CA ASP A 660 1.23 -37.45 3.33
C ASP A 660 1.64 -37.60 4.81
N MET A 661 2.76 -36.98 5.21
CA MET A 661 3.35 -37.08 6.56
C MET A 661 3.21 -35.75 7.33
N TYR A 662 2.60 -35.82 8.49
CA TYR A 662 2.33 -34.70 9.39
C TYR A 662 3.36 -34.69 10.52
N VAL A 663 3.89 -33.51 10.88
CA VAL A 663 4.80 -33.30 12.02
C VAL A 663 4.22 -32.25 12.95
N TRP A 664 4.09 -32.60 14.22
CA TRP A 664 3.51 -31.71 15.21
C TRP A 664 4.28 -31.70 16.52
N HIS A 665 4.15 -30.61 17.25
CA HIS A 665 4.57 -30.45 18.62
C HIS A 665 3.45 -30.83 19.57
N ARG A 666 3.73 -31.61 20.62
CA ARG A 666 2.78 -32.02 21.65
C ARG A 666 3.26 -31.56 23.04
N VAL A 667 2.39 -30.82 23.73
CA VAL A 667 2.57 -30.50 25.16
C VAL A 667 1.79 -31.51 25.98
N HIS A 668 2.44 -32.18 26.88
CA HIS A 668 1.85 -33.17 27.78
C HIS A 668 1.31 -32.53 29.06
N PRO A 669 0.33 -33.17 29.77
CA PRO A 669 -0.16 -32.67 31.06
C PRO A 669 0.93 -32.55 32.15
N SER A 670 2.03 -33.29 32.02
CA SER A 670 3.19 -33.17 32.89
C SER A 670 4.06 -31.93 32.67
N GLY A 671 3.74 -31.17 31.58
CA GLY A 671 4.60 -30.09 31.11
C GLY A 671 5.73 -30.53 30.17
N ALA A 672 5.88 -31.80 29.89
CA ALA A 672 6.82 -32.29 28.89
C ALA A 672 6.35 -31.86 27.48
N GLN A 673 7.29 -31.61 26.62
CA GLN A 673 7.05 -31.18 25.26
C GLN A 673 7.81 -32.07 24.30
N THR A 674 7.14 -32.64 23.33
CA THR A 674 7.69 -33.67 22.43
C THR A 674 7.28 -33.45 21.00
N ILE A 675 8.09 -33.94 20.07
CA ILE A 675 7.82 -33.86 18.63
C ILE A 675 7.34 -35.23 18.13
N TRP A 676 6.29 -35.20 17.31
CA TRP A 676 5.62 -36.37 16.77
C TRP A 676 5.50 -36.25 15.25
N ALA A 677 5.48 -37.44 14.61
CA ALA A 677 5.21 -37.55 13.19
C ALA A 677 4.19 -38.71 12.92
N LYS A 678 3.40 -38.58 11.86
CA LYS A 678 2.47 -39.61 11.43
C LYS A 678 2.21 -39.53 9.93
N ARG A 679 2.14 -40.66 9.30
CA ARG A 679 1.74 -40.79 7.91
C ARG A 679 0.28 -41.24 7.80
N MET A 680 -0.46 -40.59 6.89
CA MET A 680 -1.87 -40.90 6.65
C MET A 680 -2.04 -41.59 5.30
N THR A 681 -2.98 -42.56 5.23
CA THR A 681 -3.35 -43.18 3.96
C THR A 681 -4.26 -42.28 3.13
N PRO A 682 -4.43 -42.55 1.83
CA PRO A 682 -5.42 -41.82 1.02
C PRO A 682 -6.86 -41.88 1.54
N GLU A 683 -7.21 -42.86 2.33
CA GLU A 683 -8.54 -43.08 2.96
C GLU A 683 -8.69 -42.33 4.29
N GLY A 684 -7.67 -41.64 4.76
CA GLY A 684 -7.71 -40.86 6.00
C GLY A 684 -7.49 -41.68 7.27
N THR A 685 -6.83 -42.84 7.16
CA THR A 685 -6.43 -43.68 8.26
C THR A 685 -4.92 -43.69 8.45
N THR A 686 -4.44 -44.18 9.57
CA THR A 686 -3.02 -44.35 9.85
C THR A 686 -2.36 -45.30 8.86
N ALA A 687 -1.24 -44.95 8.28
CA ALA A 687 -0.51 -45.79 7.34
C ALA A 687 0.10 -47.02 8.01
N THR A 688 0.23 -48.13 7.26
CA THR A 688 0.85 -49.35 7.76
C THR A 688 2.29 -49.10 8.23
N GLY A 689 2.68 -49.63 9.35
CA GLY A 689 3.98 -49.41 10.01
C GLY A 689 3.99 -48.27 11.01
N TRP A 690 2.98 -47.38 10.97
CA TRP A 690 2.86 -46.25 11.89
C TRP A 690 1.89 -46.58 13.05
N GLU A 691 2.18 -46.08 14.24
CA GLU A 691 1.28 -46.18 15.38
C GLU A 691 0.09 -45.23 15.23
N GLU A 692 -1.06 -45.59 15.80
CA GLU A 692 -2.27 -44.76 15.75
C GLU A 692 -2.07 -43.41 16.45
N ALA A 693 -1.25 -43.37 17.51
CA ALA A 693 -0.86 -42.17 18.21
C ALA A 693 0.18 -41.29 17.44
N GLY A 694 0.74 -41.83 16.38
CA GLY A 694 1.92 -41.31 15.72
C GLY A 694 3.23 -41.82 16.30
N LEU A 695 4.36 -41.50 15.66
CA LEU A 695 5.70 -41.84 16.12
C LEU A 695 6.27 -40.64 16.84
N GLN A 696 6.71 -40.77 18.10
CA GLN A 696 7.53 -39.78 18.77
C GLN A 696 8.91 -39.76 18.11
N THR A 697 9.43 -38.56 17.72
CA THR A 697 10.68 -38.46 16.94
C THR A 697 11.91 -38.92 17.76
N SER A 698 11.86 -38.84 19.09
CA SER A 698 12.92 -39.32 19.98
C SER A 698 12.38 -40.11 21.13
N ASP A 699 13.03 -41.24 21.50
CA ASP A 699 12.65 -42.10 22.65
C ASP A 699 13.38 -41.66 23.94
N MET A 700 13.13 -40.44 24.41
CA MET A 700 13.76 -39.85 25.58
C MET A 700 12.87 -39.84 26.85
N GLY A 701 11.65 -40.43 26.77
CA GLY A 701 10.72 -40.48 27.92
C GLY A 701 9.98 -39.14 28.15
N SER A 702 9.42 -38.92 29.35
CA SER A 702 8.36 -37.93 29.60
C SER A 702 8.83 -36.62 30.28
N ASN A 703 10.12 -36.34 30.41
CA ASN A 703 10.64 -35.15 31.12
C ASN A 703 11.58 -34.31 30.25
N ILE A 704 11.23 -34.11 29.00
CA ILE A 704 12.01 -33.33 28.05
C ILE A 704 11.22 -32.15 27.51
N VAL A 705 11.94 -31.13 27.03
CA VAL A 705 11.34 -29.96 26.31
C VAL A 705 11.95 -29.92 24.93
N GLN A 706 11.10 -30.30 23.95
CA GLN A 706 11.42 -30.27 22.52
C GLN A 706 10.49 -29.27 21.84
N LEU A 707 11.01 -28.35 21.05
CA LEU A 707 10.30 -27.19 20.50
C LEU A 707 10.62 -27.00 19.03
N LEU A 708 9.73 -26.26 18.36
CA LEU A 708 9.95 -25.64 17.04
C LEU A 708 10.50 -26.64 16.00
N PRO A 709 9.80 -27.73 15.70
CA PRO A 709 10.29 -28.68 14.71
C PRO A 709 10.25 -28.10 13.30
N LEU A 710 11.31 -28.40 12.54
CA LEU A 710 11.32 -28.26 11.08
C LEU A 710 11.43 -29.64 10.46
N ALA A 711 10.86 -29.79 9.26
CA ALA A 711 10.92 -31.06 8.54
C ALA A 711 11.20 -30.82 7.06
N GLU A 712 11.91 -31.78 6.46
CA GLU A 712 12.29 -31.76 5.05
C GLU A 712 12.16 -33.17 4.45
N ALA A 713 11.75 -33.23 3.17
CA ALA A 713 11.66 -34.47 2.44
C ALA A 713 13.05 -35.09 2.20
N THR A 714 13.13 -36.41 2.29
CA THR A 714 14.33 -37.16 1.91
C THR A 714 13.95 -38.30 0.96
N PRO A 715 14.88 -38.89 0.22
CA PRO A 715 14.61 -40.04 -0.65
C PRO A 715 14.03 -41.27 0.11
N GLN A 716 14.25 -41.35 1.42
CA GLN A 716 13.79 -42.49 2.25
C GLN A 716 12.58 -42.17 3.11
N GLY A 717 12.21 -40.89 3.24
CA GLY A 717 11.10 -40.48 4.08
C GLY A 717 11.19 -39.03 4.49
N LEU A 718 11.37 -38.78 5.78
CA LEU A 718 11.28 -37.46 6.40
C LEU A 718 12.46 -37.20 7.34
N PHE A 719 13.15 -36.10 7.18
CA PHE A 719 14.05 -35.61 8.21
C PHE A 719 13.31 -34.60 9.07
N VAL A 720 13.42 -34.73 10.39
CA VAL A 720 12.82 -33.81 11.36
C VAL A 720 13.92 -33.32 12.29
N MET A 721 14.06 -32.02 12.47
CA MET A 721 14.90 -31.42 13.48
C MET A 721 14.07 -30.63 14.49
N TRP A 722 14.58 -30.45 15.68
CA TRP A 722 13.90 -29.71 16.75
C TRP A 722 14.91 -29.10 17.73
N LYS A 723 14.48 -28.06 18.44
CA LYS A 723 15.20 -27.45 19.56
C LYS A 723 14.99 -28.31 20.82
N ASP A 724 16.02 -28.72 21.49
CA ASP A 724 15.97 -29.66 22.62
C ASP A 724 16.82 -29.15 23.81
N MET A 725 16.24 -29.21 25.00
CA MET A 725 16.86 -28.73 26.25
C MET A 725 17.38 -29.89 27.13
N ARG A 726 17.73 -31.05 26.58
CA ARG A 726 18.37 -32.11 27.34
C ARG A 726 19.81 -31.74 27.67
N GLY A 727 20.23 -31.83 28.94
CA GLY A 727 21.60 -31.54 29.38
C GLY A 727 21.72 -30.22 30.16
N ASP A 728 22.55 -29.30 29.75
CA ASP A 728 23.03 -28.15 30.54
C ASP A 728 22.10 -26.92 30.55
N TYR A 729 20.80 -27.07 30.30
CA TYR A 729 19.83 -25.98 30.16
C TYR A 729 20.10 -25.03 28.98
N VAL A 730 20.88 -25.47 27.99
CA VAL A 730 21.08 -24.77 26.71
C VAL A 730 20.27 -25.49 25.62
N PHE A 731 19.59 -24.74 24.80
CA PHE A 731 18.90 -25.29 23.66
C PHE A 731 19.86 -25.61 22.51
N ASN A 732 19.91 -26.89 22.11
CA ASN A 732 20.64 -27.37 20.96
C ASN A 732 19.66 -27.96 19.93
N TYR A 733 20.05 -28.01 18.66
CA TYR A 733 19.29 -28.71 17.64
C TYR A 733 19.60 -30.20 17.62
N TYR A 734 18.55 -30.98 17.65
CA TYR A 734 18.59 -32.43 17.48
C TYR A 734 17.83 -32.79 16.20
N GLY A 735 18.20 -33.92 15.59
CA GLY A 735 17.56 -34.40 14.37
C GLY A 735 17.28 -35.90 14.41
N GLN A 736 16.28 -36.32 13.66
CA GLN A 736 15.93 -37.70 13.39
C GLN A 736 15.54 -37.88 11.93
N HIS A 737 16.03 -38.94 11.32
CA HIS A 737 15.59 -39.38 9.99
C HIS A 737 14.57 -40.51 10.16
N ILE A 738 13.37 -40.36 9.58
CA ILE A 738 12.24 -41.27 9.73
C ILE A 738 11.91 -41.82 8.34
N SER A 739 11.82 -43.15 8.25
CA SER A 739 11.42 -43.84 7.02
C SER A 739 9.92 -43.65 6.70
N ARG A 740 9.53 -43.85 5.43
CA ARG A 740 8.10 -43.85 5.07
C ARG A 740 7.25 -44.94 5.77
N ASP A 741 7.91 -45.96 6.31
CA ASP A 741 7.25 -47.05 7.06
C ASP A 741 7.23 -46.79 8.57
N GLY A 742 7.67 -45.62 9.06
CA GLY A 742 7.60 -45.23 10.45
C GLY A 742 8.76 -45.71 11.32
N GLU A 743 9.92 -45.99 10.74
CA GLU A 743 11.10 -46.40 11.49
C GLU A 743 12.06 -45.20 11.69
N ARG A 744 12.63 -45.05 12.88
CA ARG A 744 13.75 -44.11 13.12
C ARG A 744 15.00 -44.70 12.48
N LEU A 745 15.65 -43.94 11.60
CA LEU A 745 16.84 -44.39 10.87
C LEU A 745 18.16 -43.98 11.54
N TRP A 746 18.10 -43.01 12.47
CA TRP A 746 19.19 -42.59 13.30
C TRP A 746 19.01 -43.11 14.73
N ASP A 747 19.90 -42.67 15.67
CA ASP A 747 19.76 -43.06 17.07
C ASP A 747 18.35 -42.77 17.63
N ASP A 748 17.80 -43.69 18.41
CA ASP A 748 16.43 -43.56 18.94
C ASP A 748 16.22 -42.30 19.78
N ALA A 749 17.24 -41.77 20.41
CA ALA A 749 17.19 -40.51 21.14
C ALA A 749 17.27 -39.26 20.25
N GLY A 750 17.47 -39.42 18.95
CA GLY A 750 17.90 -38.38 18.03
C GLY A 750 19.37 -37.98 18.14
N VAL A 751 19.95 -37.42 17.10
CA VAL A 751 21.34 -37.00 17.03
C VAL A 751 21.44 -35.52 17.35
N ASN A 752 22.37 -35.14 18.26
CA ASN A 752 22.74 -33.72 18.45
C ASN A 752 23.45 -33.22 17.20
N LEU A 753 22.88 -32.22 16.53
CA LEU A 753 23.31 -31.78 15.21
C LEU A 753 24.56 -30.88 15.29
N ALA A 754 24.73 -30.13 16.37
CA ALA A 754 25.93 -29.35 16.65
C ALA A 754 25.92 -28.86 18.10
N ASP A 755 26.82 -29.36 18.95
CA ASP A 755 26.93 -28.93 20.33
C ASP A 755 28.16 -28.01 20.49
N ARG A 756 27.93 -26.69 20.40
CA ARG A 756 28.97 -25.68 20.56
C ARG A 756 28.97 -25.05 21.96
N GLY A 757 28.01 -25.42 22.83
CA GLY A 757 27.86 -24.89 24.18
C GLY A 757 27.27 -23.50 24.27
N SER A 758 26.70 -22.99 23.18
CA SER A 758 25.96 -21.71 23.04
C SER A 758 24.56 -21.95 22.52
N GLU A 759 23.65 -21.02 22.74
CA GLU A 759 22.27 -21.13 22.25
C GLU A 759 22.20 -21.01 20.74
N GLN A 760 21.41 -21.91 20.14
CA GLN A 760 21.20 -22.00 18.71
C GLN A 760 19.77 -21.56 18.33
N GLU A 761 19.63 -20.74 17.30
CA GLU A 761 18.35 -20.16 16.90
C GLU A 761 18.17 -20.11 15.37
N LEU A 762 16.95 -19.84 14.93
CA LEU A 762 16.58 -19.53 13.53
C LEU A 762 17.20 -20.51 12.50
N PRO A 763 16.86 -21.80 12.55
CA PRO A 763 17.46 -22.76 11.64
C PRO A 763 16.87 -22.70 10.25
N ALA A 764 17.69 -22.98 9.25
CA ALA A 764 17.29 -23.33 7.89
C ALA A 764 17.79 -24.73 7.55
N ILE A 765 17.04 -25.43 6.68
CA ILE A 765 17.34 -26.79 6.28
C ILE A 765 17.17 -26.96 4.78
N ALA A 766 18.03 -27.78 4.16
CA ALA A 766 17.91 -28.18 2.76
C ALA A 766 18.44 -29.60 2.58
N THR A 767 17.80 -30.37 1.71
CA THR A 767 18.24 -31.70 1.32
C THR A 767 19.07 -31.64 0.04
N THR A 768 20.25 -32.28 0.06
CA THR A 768 21.12 -32.45 -1.12
C THR A 768 21.05 -33.89 -1.61
N GLY A 769 21.65 -34.19 -2.79
CA GLY A 769 21.73 -35.55 -3.30
C GLY A 769 22.47 -36.55 -2.39
N THR A 770 23.27 -36.09 -1.43
CA THR A 770 24.11 -36.93 -0.55
C THR A 770 23.78 -36.80 0.94
N GLY A 771 22.89 -35.94 1.33
CA GLY A 771 22.60 -35.74 2.74
C GLY A 771 21.78 -34.47 3.02
N ILE A 772 21.72 -34.10 4.26
CA ILE A 772 20.91 -33.00 4.79
C ILE A 772 21.87 -31.92 5.30
N VAL A 773 21.64 -30.68 4.93
CA VAL A 773 22.35 -29.53 5.47
C VAL A 773 21.40 -28.66 6.25
N PHE A 774 21.86 -28.15 7.35
CA PHE A 774 21.18 -27.13 8.11
C PHE A 774 22.16 -26.00 8.47
N ALA A 775 21.63 -24.81 8.53
CA ALA A 775 22.33 -23.62 9.04
C ALA A 775 21.52 -23.05 10.20
N TRP A 776 22.19 -22.36 11.11
CA TRP A 776 21.56 -21.77 12.29
C TRP A 776 22.30 -20.51 12.73
N CYS A 777 21.62 -19.70 13.52
CA CYS A 777 22.25 -18.61 14.26
C CYS A 777 22.84 -19.14 15.56
N GLU A 778 24.14 -18.96 15.74
CA GLU A 778 24.88 -19.31 16.95
C GLU A 778 25.08 -18.06 17.79
N ASN A 779 24.65 -18.04 19.05
CA ASN A 779 24.84 -16.92 19.95
C ASN A 779 26.28 -16.89 20.50
N VAL A 780 27.12 -16.03 19.95
CA VAL A 780 28.51 -15.85 20.36
C VAL A 780 28.67 -14.49 21.05
N ASN A 781 28.84 -14.49 22.37
CA ASN A 781 29.02 -13.28 23.18
C ASN A 781 27.87 -12.25 23.06
N GLY A 782 26.66 -12.69 22.83
CA GLY A 782 25.48 -11.82 22.70
C GLY A 782 25.24 -11.29 21.29
N MET A 783 26.02 -11.74 20.31
CA MET A 783 25.78 -11.52 18.87
C MET A 783 25.52 -12.86 18.19
N HIS A 784 24.75 -12.84 17.13
CA HIS A 784 24.51 -14.05 16.35
C HIS A 784 25.44 -14.10 15.14
N ASP A 785 26.12 -15.25 15.01
CA ASP A 785 26.87 -15.65 13.83
C ASP A 785 26.16 -16.81 13.14
N ILE A 786 26.39 -17.05 11.85
CA ILE A 786 25.77 -18.17 11.14
C ILE A 786 26.74 -19.33 11.03
N ALA A 787 26.31 -20.48 11.53
CA ALA A 787 27.03 -21.75 11.40
C ALA A 787 26.22 -22.74 10.56
N ALA A 788 26.85 -23.74 9.99
CA ALA A 788 26.24 -24.80 9.23
C ALA A 788 26.91 -26.16 9.46
N GLN A 789 26.10 -27.22 9.25
CA GLN A 789 26.54 -28.62 9.33
C GLN A 789 25.83 -29.44 8.25
N LYS A 790 26.53 -30.45 7.76
CA LYS A 790 25.96 -31.44 6.80
C LYS A 790 26.04 -32.83 7.40
N TYR A 791 24.93 -33.57 7.33
CA TYR A 791 24.86 -34.97 7.69
C TYR A 791 24.57 -35.84 6.48
N SER A 792 25.19 -37.00 6.42
CA SER A 792 24.78 -38.03 5.47
C SER A 792 23.40 -38.58 5.83
N PHE A 793 22.69 -39.20 4.90
CA PHE A 793 21.39 -39.83 5.21
C PHE A 793 21.46 -40.91 6.30
N PRO A 794 22.60 -41.67 6.45
CA PRO A 794 22.79 -42.56 7.60
C PRO A 794 23.08 -41.86 8.96
N GLY A 795 23.28 -40.55 9.00
CA GLY A 795 23.45 -39.82 10.26
C GLY A 795 24.90 -39.46 10.63
N GLU A 796 25.84 -39.57 9.69
CA GLU A 796 27.24 -39.22 9.98
C GLU A 796 27.49 -37.74 9.61
N PRO A 797 28.14 -36.93 10.50
CA PRO A 797 28.52 -35.57 10.19
C PRO A 797 29.58 -35.51 9.09
N LEU A 798 29.40 -34.66 8.07
CA LEU A 798 30.31 -34.57 6.93
C LEU A 798 31.25 -33.36 6.99
N TRP A 799 30.94 -32.35 7.82
CA TRP A 799 31.75 -31.13 7.97
C TRP A 799 32.40 -31.03 9.38
N GLY A 800 32.82 -32.19 9.90
CA GLY A 800 33.38 -32.31 11.26
C GLY A 800 32.27 -32.34 12.32
N ASP A 801 32.65 -32.61 13.58
CA ASP A 801 31.71 -32.87 14.66
C ASP A 801 30.82 -31.66 15.01
N LEU A 802 31.32 -30.45 14.79
CA LEU A 802 30.63 -29.20 15.18
C LEU A 802 30.20 -28.34 13.98
N GLY A 803 30.44 -28.82 12.75
CA GLY A 803 30.28 -27.97 11.57
C GLY A 803 31.23 -26.78 11.57
N TYR A 804 30.95 -25.73 10.81
CA TYR A 804 31.79 -24.55 10.72
C TYR A 804 30.94 -23.26 10.63
N PHE A 805 31.56 -22.11 10.92
CA PHE A 805 30.94 -20.82 10.73
C PHE A 805 30.95 -20.43 9.22
N ILE A 806 29.78 -20.08 8.67
CA ILE A 806 29.64 -19.46 7.37
C ILE A 806 30.13 -18.02 7.44
N VAL A 807 29.65 -17.31 8.46
CA VAL A 807 30.06 -15.93 8.75
C VAL A 807 30.23 -15.73 10.23
N GLN A 808 31.28 -15.01 10.60
CA GLN A 808 31.56 -14.58 11.96
C GLN A 808 32.13 -13.16 11.93
N LYS A 809 31.36 -12.20 12.44
CA LYS A 809 31.71 -10.77 12.43
C LYS A 809 31.31 -10.11 13.76
N ASP A 810 31.73 -8.84 13.94
CA ASP A 810 31.33 -8.00 15.09
C ASP A 810 29.90 -7.42 14.93
N SER A 811 29.11 -7.89 13.98
CA SER A 811 27.71 -7.56 13.70
C SER A 811 26.84 -8.80 13.92
N THR A 812 25.54 -8.63 14.11
CA THR A 812 24.59 -9.74 14.22
C THR A 812 24.15 -10.21 12.83
N GLN A 813 24.27 -11.52 12.56
CA GLN A 813 23.72 -12.16 11.37
C GLN A 813 22.54 -13.04 11.77
N SER A 814 21.44 -12.99 11.00
CA SER A 814 20.24 -13.79 11.31
C SER A 814 19.44 -14.21 10.08
N ASN A 815 18.43 -15.01 10.32
CA ASN A 815 17.49 -15.50 9.32
C ASN A 815 18.20 -16.15 8.11
N PRO A 816 19.06 -17.17 8.33
CA PRO A 816 19.66 -17.88 7.22
C PRO A 816 18.60 -18.59 6.38
N THR A 817 18.76 -18.58 5.05
CA THR A 817 17.99 -19.40 4.12
C THR A 817 18.93 -20.26 3.29
N LEU A 818 18.51 -21.46 2.93
CA LEU A 818 19.31 -22.43 2.19
C LEU A 818 18.56 -22.91 0.95
N VAL A 819 19.27 -23.08 -0.16
CA VAL A 819 18.77 -23.81 -1.31
C VAL A 819 19.89 -24.68 -1.90
N ALA A 820 19.59 -25.97 -2.11
CA ALA A 820 20.55 -26.94 -2.61
C ALA A 820 20.57 -26.97 -4.13
N PHE A 821 21.77 -27.23 -4.72
CA PHE A 821 21.96 -27.44 -6.17
C PHE A 821 22.09 -28.92 -6.53
N ASP A 822 21.84 -29.23 -7.80
CA ASP A 822 22.26 -30.49 -8.39
C ASP A 822 23.80 -30.59 -8.34
N GLY A 823 24.37 -31.51 -7.66
CA GLY A 823 25.84 -31.65 -7.50
C GLY A 823 26.36 -31.39 -6.09
N ASN A 824 25.43 -31.31 -5.10
CA ASN A 824 25.74 -31.22 -3.66
C ASN A 824 26.29 -29.90 -3.15
N GLY A 825 26.33 -28.85 -3.97
CA GLY A 825 26.55 -27.47 -3.50
C GLY A 825 25.26 -26.82 -3.04
N MET A 826 25.34 -25.62 -2.47
CA MET A 826 24.17 -24.84 -2.04
C MET A 826 24.45 -23.35 -2.01
N ALA A 827 23.37 -22.54 -2.03
CA ALA A 827 23.43 -21.14 -1.63
C ALA A 827 22.93 -20.98 -0.21
N VAL A 828 23.54 -20.07 0.50
CA VAL A 828 23.07 -19.57 1.78
C VAL A 828 22.94 -18.04 1.70
N ALA A 829 21.83 -17.47 2.18
CA ALA A 829 21.66 -16.03 2.31
C ALA A 829 21.19 -15.68 3.72
N TRP A 830 21.49 -14.48 4.16
CA TRP A 830 21.17 -14.04 5.53
C TRP A 830 20.96 -12.53 5.59
N THR A 831 20.35 -12.08 6.68
CA THR A 831 20.30 -10.68 7.08
C THR A 831 21.50 -10.34 7.95
N GLU A 832 22.25 -9.31 7.62
CA GLU A 832 23.32 -8.76 8.44
C GLU A 832 22.87 -7.44 9.08
N TYR A 833 22.75 -7.41 10.41
CA TYR A 833 22.31 -6.23 11.15
C TYR A 833 23.51 -5.35 11.51
N MET A 834 23.50 -4.12 11.06
CA MET A 834 24.36 -3.02 11.48
C MET A 834 23.63 -2.14 12.50
N ALA A 835 24.28 -1.21 13.14
CA ALA A 835 23.73 -0.48 14.29
C ALA A 835 22.33 0.18 14.04
N ILE A 836 22.01 0.54 12.82
CA ILE A 836 20.74 1.22 12.43
C ILE A 836 20.12 0.70 11.12
N GLU A 837 20.80 -0.16 10.39
CA GLU A 837 20.38 -0.70 9.09
C GLU A 837 20.65 -2.20 9.04
N SER A 838 20.03 -2.90 8.12
CA SER A 838 20.35 -4.30 7.82
C SER A 838 20.38 -4.53 6.33
N ASP A 839 21.30 -5.37 5.88
CA ASP A 839 21.51 -5.70 4.47
C ASP A 839 21.36 -7.20 4.24
N ILE A 840 21.11 -7.61 2.98
CA ILE A 840 21.08 -9.02 2.60
C ILE A 840 22.44 -9.41 2.01
N TYR A 841 23.02 -10.47 2.59
CA TYR A 841 24.25 -11.12 2.16
C TYR A 841 23.98 -12.55 1.69
N TYR A 842 24.91 -13.10 0.93
CA TYR A 842 24.88 -14.49 0.49
C TYR A 842 26.28 -15.07 0.31
N ASP A 843 26.38 -16.41 0.30
CA ASP A 843 27.56 -17.16 -0.12
C ASP A 843 27.13 -18.47 -0.81
N TYR A 844 28.05 -19.06 -1.52
CA TYR A 844 27.92 -20.42 -2.04
C TYR A 844 28.80 -21.36 -1.24
N ILE A 845 28.27 -22.52 -0.93
CA ILE A 845 29.00 -23.60 -0.29
C ILE A 845 29.14 -24.70 -1.34
N ASN A 846 30.36 -25.05 -1.72
CA ASN A 846 30.60 -26.11 -2.67
C ASN A 846 30.33 -27.51 -2.05
N ALA A 847 30.45 -28.57 -2.85
CA ALA A 847 30.20 -29.94 -2.38
C ALA A 847 31.12 -30.38 -1.23
N ASP A 848 32.30 -29.82 -1.15
CA ASP A 848 33.33 -30.11 -0.10
C ASP A 848 33.13 -29.29 1.18
N GLY A 849 32.15 -28.36 1.18
CA GLY A 849 31.82 -27.48 2.30
C GLY A 849 32.65 -26.19 2.34
N GLU A 850 33.32 -25.81 1.27
CA GLU A 850 34.11 -24.58 1.21
C GLU A 850 33.24 -23.40 0.73
N LEU A 851 33.41 -22.24 1.38
CA LEU A 851 32.78 -20.98 1.02
C LEU A 851 33.44 -20.38 -0.23
N VAL A 852 32.64 -20.01 -1.22
CA VAL A 852 33.14 -19.47 -2.50
C VAL A 852 33.62 -18.03 -2.34
N PHE A 853 32.89 -17.19 -1.59
CA PHE A 853 33.28 -15.79 -1.35
C PHE A 853 34.07 -15.60 -0.05
N GLY A 854 34.24 -16.68 0.73
CA GLY A 854 34.95 -16.67 2.03
C GLY A 854 34.10 -16.15 3.19
N SER A 855 34.69 -16.10 4.39
CA SER A 855 34.00 -15.88 5.66
C SER A 855 33.27 -14.53 5.85
N GLY A 856 33.00 -13.82 4.80
CA GLY A 856 32.26 -12.54 4.83
C GLY A 856 31.04 -12.52 3.93
N GLY A 857 30.95 -13.50 3.02
CA GLY A 857 29.92 -13.50 1.99
C GLY A 857 29.99 -12.32 1.02
N ALA A 858 29.06 -12.26 0.09
CA ALA A 858 28.88 -11.17 -0.83
C ALA A 858 27.55 -10.45 -0.55
N ILE A 859 27.52 -9.14 -0.78
CA ILE A 859 26.33 -8.34 -0.57
C ILE A 859 25.36 -8.51 -1.72
N VAL A 860 24.07 -8.69 -1.43
CA VAL A 860 22.98 -8.72 -2.42
C VAL A 860 22.44 -7.31 -2.65
N THR A 861 22.20 -6.59 -1.57
CA THR A 861 21.70 -5.22 -1.59
C THR A 861 22.25 -4.47 -0.38
N ASN A 862 22.56 -3.20 -0.61
CA ASN A 862 22.94 -2.22 0.39
C ASN A 862 22.11 -0.94 0.19
N ALA A 863 20.85 -1.10 -0.19
CA ALA A 863 19.92 0.02 -0.30
C ALA A 863 19.80 0.72 1.05
N SER A 864 19.62 2.04 1.03
CA SER A 864 19.38 2.79 2.27
C SER A 864 18.15 2.23 2.97
N LYS A 865 18.25 1.94 4.26
CA LYS A 865 17.28 1.34 5.17
C LYS A 865 17.39 -0.19 5.27
N ALA A 866 16.58 -0.75 6.19
CA ALA A 866 16.78 -2.13 6.59
C ALA A 866 16.12 -3.13 5.63
N GLN A 867 16.84 -4.19 5.29
CA GLN A 867 16.36 -5.33 4.53
C GLN A 867 16.28 -6.55 5.45
N TYR A 868 15.22 -7.36 5.30
CA TYR A 868 14.88 -8.41 6.27
C TYR A 868 14.55 -9.75 5.61
N GLU A 869 14.87 -10.82 6.31
CA GLU A 869 14.33 -12.18 6.17
C GLU A 869 14.35 -12.71 4.73
N PRO A 870 15.52 -12.90 4.12
CA PRO A 870 15.61 -13.43 2.77
C PRO A 870 15.03 -14.84 2.68
N LEU A 871 14.30 -15.13 1.60
CA LEU A 871 13.91 -16.47 1.20
C LEU A 871 14.57 -16.81 -0.13
N SER A 872 14.95 -18.05 -0.31
CA SER A 872 15.65 -18.53 -1.50
C SER A 872 14.85 -19.59 -2.24
N ALA A 873 14.94 -19.59 -3.58
CA ALA A 873 14.41 -20.64 -4.44
C ALA A 873 15.41 -20.92 -5.57
N LEU A 874 15.49 -22.19 -6.01
CA LEU A 874 16.26 -22.59 -7.17
C LEU A 874 15.31 -22.80 -8.36
N LEU A 875 15.64 -22.17 -9.49
CA LEU A 875 14.97 -22.43 -10.76
C LEU A 875 16.01 -22.48 -11.85
N ASP A 876 16.07 -23.57 -12.59
CA ASP A 876 17.14 -23.91 -13.51
C ASP A 876 18.50 -23.86 -12.79
N ASP A 877 19.47 -23.11 -13.30
CA ASP A 877 20.80 -22.93 -12.72
C ASP A 877 20.94 -21.63 -11.92
N TYR A 878 19.82 -21.01 -11.52
CA TYR A 878 19.84 -19.73 -10.84
C TYR A 878 19.17 -19.79 -9.48
N VAL A 879 19.76 -19.08 -8.51
CA VAL A 879 19.15 -18.82 -7.20
C VAL A 879 18.40 -17.50 -7.26
N TYR A 880 17.16 -17.51 -6.81
CA TYR A 880 16.34 -16.32 -6.65
C TYR A 880 16.18 -16.04 -5.16
N LEU A 881 16.52 -14.83 -4.75
CA LEU A 881 16.30 -14.35 -3.40
C LEU A 881 15.15 -13.34 -3.41
N VAL A 882 14.25 -13.46 -2.45
CA VAL A 882 13.19 -12.49 -2.16
C VAL A 882 13.34 -12.03 -0.72
N TRP A 883 13.21 -10.73 -0.46
CA TRP A 883 13.30 -10.16 0.88
C TRP A 883 12.33 -9.01 1.09
N ALA A 884 12.02 -8.70 2.34
CA ALA A 884 11.29 -7.51 2.73
C ALA A 884 12.26 -6.32 2.83
N ASP A 885 11.96 -5.22 2.16
CA ASP A 885 12.76 -4.00 2.13
C ASP A 885 12.03 -2.85 2.79
N GLY A 886 12.65 -2.22 3.78
CA GLY A 886 12.09 -1.11 4.52
C GLY A 886 12.18 0.18 3.74
N VAL A 887 11.09 0.59 3.12
CA VAL A 887 10.94 1.96 2.59
C VAL A 887 10.38 2.82 3.73
N SER A 888 11.16 3.75 4.29
CA SER A 888 10.71 4.54 5.43
C SER A 888 9.84 5.72 5.01
N SER A 889 8.68 5.84 5.59
CA SER A 889 7.89 7.06 5.65
C SER A 889 8.03 7.69 7.06
N GLY A 890 9.14 8.38 7.32
CA GLY A 890 9.34 9.26 8.48
C GLY A 890 9.05 8.76 9.90
N LYS A 891 8.17 7.79 10.15
CA LYS A 891 7.85 7.23 11.48
C LYS A 891 7.39 5.76 11.51
N THR A 892 7.10 5.15 10.39
CA THR A 892 6.72 3.73 10.27
C THR A 892 7.47 3.10 9.12
N GLU A 893 8.24 2.03 9.39
CA GLU A 893 8.80 1.22 8.31
C GLU A 893 7.66 0.58 7.53
N ILE A 894 7.67 0.77 6.23
CA ILE A 894 6.76 0.14 5.29
C ILE A 894 7.56 -0.85 4.49
N LEU A 895 7.14 -2.11 4.48
CA LEU A 895 7.88 -3.17 3.83
C LEU A 895 7.36 -3.43 2.41
N GLY A 896 8.23 -3.22 1.42
CA GLY A 896 8.06 -3.73 0.07
C GLY A 896 8.68 -5.12 -0.08
N LEU A 897 8.32 -5.86 -1.14
CA LEU A 897 9.00 -7.09 -1.53
C LEU A 897 9.92 -6.84 -2.72
N TYR A 898 11.16 -7.28 -2.58
CA TYR A 898 12.19 -7.17 -3.63
C TYR A 898 12.77 -8.53 -3.94
N MET A 899 13.28 -8.70 -5.14
CA MET A 899 13.85 -9.94 -5.61
C MET A 899 15.16 -9.69 -6.37
N GLN A 900 16.10 -10.62 -6.26
CA GLN A 900 17.34 -10.66 -7.03
C GLN A 900 17.62 -12.07 -7.55
N LYS A 901 18.21 -12.14 -8.73
CA LYS A 901 18.65 -13.35 -9.39
C LYS A 901 20.15 -13.49 -9.25
N LEU A 902 20.62 -14.63 -8.81
CA LEU A 902 22.03 -14.97 -8.62
C LEU A 902 22.43 -16.13 -9.52
N ASN A 903 23.63 -16.09 -10.11
CA ASN A 903 24.15 -17.19 -10.90
C ASN A 903 24.69 -18.29 -10.00
N ASN A 904 24.37 -19.54 -10.31
CA ASN A 904 24.90 -20.73 -9.64
C ASN A 904 26.36 -21.06 -10.03
N GLU A 905 26.90 -20.51 -11.12
CA GLU A 905 28.26 -20.85 -11.54
C GLU A 905 29.29 -20.35 -10.51
N THR A 906 30.03 -21.28 -9.92
CA THR A 906 31.32 -21.00 -9.27
C THR A 906 32.26 -20.51 -10.34
N VAL A 907 32.45 -19.20 -10.45
CA VAL A 907 33.35 -18.63 -11.45
C VAL A 907 34.78 -18.98 -11.09
N ALA A 908 35.27 -20.03 -11.70
CA ALA A 908 36.70 -20.15 -11.92
C ALA A 908 37.07 -19.13 -13.01
N ASN A 909 37.31 -17.89 -12.60
CA ASN A 909 37.62 -16.83 -13.56
C ASN A 909 39.11 -16.63 -13.68
N ASP A 910 39.64 -17.07 -14.80
CA ASP A 910 41.02 -16.89 -15.20
C ASP A 910 41.28 -15.67 -16.13
N ASP A 911 40.36 -14.66 -16.15
CA ASP A 911 40.66 -13.43 -16.90
C ASP A 911 40.19 -12.14 -16.19
N PRO A 912 41.12 -11.40 -15.54
CA PRO A 912 40.82 -10.16 -14.85
C PRO A 912 40.61 -8.94 -15.77
N SER A 913 40.46 -9.13 -17.09
CA SER A 913 40.45 -8.03 -18.06
C SER A 913 39.10 -7.72 -18.72
N GLN A 914 38.00 -8.41 -18.35
CA GLN A 914 36.66 -8.11 -18.87
C GLN A 914 35.71 -7.66 -17.76
N SER A 915 35.71 -6.38 -17.48
CA SER A 915 34.51 -5.75 -16.86
C SER A 915 33.37 -5.86 -17.90
N PRO A 916 32.16 -6.35 -17.54
CA PRO A 916 31.01 -6.23 -18.42
C PRO A 916 30.76 -4.74 -18.65
N ALA A 917 30.91 -4.28 -19.86
CA ALA A 917 30.50 -2.94 -20.24
C ALA A 917 28.99 -2.86 -20.00
N LEU A 918 28.55 -1.85 -19.27
CA LEU A 918 27.14 -1.43 -19.18
C LEU A 918 26.57 -1.44 -20.61
N GLY A 919 25.72 -2.40 -20.93
CA GLY A 919 25.15 -2.56 -22.27
C GLY A 919 23.98 -1.60 -22.47
N LEU A 920 23.61 -1.37 -23.75
CA LEU A 920 22.39 -0.68 -24.11
C LEU A 920 21.18 -1.39 -23.50
N SER A 921 20.40 -0.75 -22.65
CA SER A 921 19.18 -1.31 -22.03
C SER A 921 17.92 -0.69 -22.65
N LEU A 922 16.96 -1.56 -23.02
CA LEU A 922 15.69 -1.14 -23.63
C LEU A 922 14.55 -1.72 -22.78
N LYS A 923 13.75 -0.86 -22.12
CA LYS A 923 12.67 -1.29 -21.23
C LYS A 923 11.41 -1.68 -22.00
N GLN A 924 10.52 -2.45 -21.36
CA GLN A 924 9.21 -2.77 -21.94
C GLN A 924 8.42 -1.48 -22.14
N ASN A 925 7.77 -1.35 -23.28
CA ASN A 925 6.93 -0.20 -23.55
C ASN A 925 5.70 -0.18 -22.63
N TYR A 926 5.27 1.00 -22.22
CA TYR A 926 4.10 1.15 -21.37
C TYR A 926 3.19 2.30 -21.86
N PRO A 927 1.87 2.06 -21.90
CA PRO A 927 1.19 0.78 -21.67
C PRO A 927 1.49 -0.29 -22.73
N ASN A 928 1.32 -1.57 -22.40
CA ASN A 928 1.38 -2.70 -23.31
C ASN A 928 0.46 -3.83 -22.81
N PRO A 929 -0.67 -4.13 -23.46
CA PRO A 929 -1.18 -3.54 -24.71
C PRO A 929 -1.48 -2.05 -24.63
N PHE A 930 -1.47 -1.35 -25.80
CA PHE A 930 -1.67 0.10 -25.87
C PHE A 930 -2.65 0.52 -26.97
N ASN A 931 -3.27 1.72 -26.81
CA ASN A 931 -4.26 2.27 -27.76
C ASN A 931 -4.28 3.81 -27.74
N PRO A 932 -3.85 4.52 -28.77
CA PRO A 932 -2.83 4.15 -29.73
C PRO A 932 -1.42 4.55 -29.28
N HIS A 933 -1.25 5.12 -28.08
CA HIS A 933 0.00 5.67 -27.57
C HIS A 933 0.71 4.72 -26.60
N THR A 934 2.03 4.69 -26.70
CA THR A 934 2.90 3.98 -25.76
C THR A 934 4.23 4.68 -25.62
N ASN A 935 4.83 4.61 -24.45
CA ASN A 935 6.17 5.09 -24.15
C ASN A 935 7.19 3.97 -24.21
N ILE A 936 8.37 4.26 -24.73
CA ILE A 936 9.51 3.35 -24.84
C ILE A 936 10.68 4.01 -24.13
N ALA A 937 11.08 3.45 -23.00
CA ALA A 937 12.26 3.92 -22.27
C ALA A 937 13.50 3.10 -22.63
N LEU A 938 14.63 3.77 -22.71
CA LEU A 938 15.94 3.14 -22.92
C LEU A 938 17.02 3.86 -22.12
N ASP A 939 18.03 3.12 -21.68
CA ASP A 939 19.19 3.66 -20.99
C ASP A 939 20.42 3.56 -21.88
N MET A 940 21.09 4.68 -22.13
CA MET A 940 22.37 4.77 -22.85
C MET A 940 23.53 4.62 -21.86
N PRO A 941 24.36 3.58 -21.97
CA PRO A 941 25.48 3.37 -21.06
C PRO A 941 26.57 4.46 -21.18
N LYS A 942 26.68 5.05 -22.35
CA LYS A 942 27.54 6.20 -22.65
C LYS A 942 26.96 7.01 -23.81
N ALA A 943 27.37 8.25 -23.95
CA ALA A 943 26.98 9.09 -25.09
C ALA A 943 27.42 8.45 -26.39
N GLY A 944 26.52 8.38 -27.39
CA GLY A 944 26.80 7.78 -28.68
C GLY A 944 25.61 7.75 -29.63
N GLU A 945 25.82 7.25 -30.83
CA GLU A 945 24.78 7.16 -31.84
C GLU A 945 23.81 6.02 -31.53
N LEU A 946 22.52 6.30 -31.56
CA LEU A 946 21.43 5.34 -31.38
C LEU A 946 20.44 5.40 -32.53
N SER A 947 19.96 4.23 -32.95
CA SER A 947 18.82 4.08 -33.85
C SER A 947 17.71 3.29 -33.12
N LEU A 948 16.51 3.91 -32.96
CA LEU A 948 15.33 3.26 -32.38
C LEU A 948 14.24 3.13 -33.45
N ASN A 949 13.94 1.88 -33.83
CA ASN A 949 13.06 1.55 -34.96
C ASN A 949 11.91 0.64 -34.54
N ILE A 950 10.73 0.83 -35.16
CA ILE A 950 9.56 -0.04 -34.98
C ILE A 950 9.34 -0.89 -36.23
N TYR A 951 9.08 -2.17 -36.01
CA TYR A 951 8.84 -3.16 -37.06
C TYR A 951 7.50 -3.87 -36.83
N ASN A 952 6.83 -4.28 -37.89
CA ASN A 952 5.67 -5.16 -37.82
C ASN A 952 6.08 -6.63 -37.63
N ALA A 953 5.10 -7.53 -37.43
CA ALA A 953 5.36 -8.97 -37.26
C ALA A 953 6.03 -9.67 -38.45
N ARG A 954 6.13 -9.02 -39.61
CA ARG A 954 6.85 -9.50 -40.78
C ARG A 954 8.29 -8.95 -40.90
N GLY A 955 8.75 -8.20 -39.89
CA GLY A 955 10.07 -7.59 -39.89
C GLY A 955 10.21 -6.33 -40.76
N GLN A 956 9.10 -5.79 -41.28
CA GLN A 956 9.13 -4.58 -42.09
C GLN A 956 9.15 -3.33 -41.19
N LEU A 957 10.05 -2.37 -41.49
CA LEU A 957 10.15 -1.11 -40.79
C LEU A 957 8.84 -0.31 -40.91
N VAL A 958 8.26 0.01 -39.79
CA VAL A 958 7.00 0.81 -39.67
C VAL A 958 7.31 2.27 -39.40
N LYS A 959 8.21 2.53 -38.44
CA LYS A 959 8.61 3.89 -38.08
C LYS A 959 9.99 3.91 -37.43
N GLN A 960 10.76 4.94 -37.74
CA GLN A 960 12.00 5.27 -37.03
C GLN A 960 11.65 6.36 -35.99
N LEU A 961 11.78 6.04 -34.72
CA LEU A 961 11.50 6.97 -33.63
C LEU A 961 12.67 7.88 -33.33
N HIS A 962 13.89 7.33 -33.44
CA HIS A 962 15.12 8.10 -33.25
C HIS A 962 16.26 7.59 -34.16
N HIS A 963 17.10 8.51 -34.56
CA HIS A 963 18.39 8.21 -35.18
C HIS A 963 19.33 9.42 -35.01
N GLY A 964 20.40 9.21 -34.24
CA GLY A 964 21.40 10.26 -33.94
C GLY A 964 22.08 10.04 -32.60
N GLU A 965 22.88 11.00 -32.19
CA GLU A 965 23.61 10.94 -30.94
C GLU A 965 22.65 11.21 -29.76
N LEU A 966 22.78 10.41 -28.69
CA LEU A 966 22.16 10.58 -27.40
C LEU A 966 23.23 10.68 -26.32
N PRO A 967 23.03 11.51 -25.29
CA PRO A 967 23.89 11.53 -24.11
C PRO A 967 23.76 10.24 -23.30
N GLN A 968 24.67 9.98 -22.38
CA GLN A 968 24.54 8.95 -21.36
C GLN A 968 23.31 9.22 -20.50
N GLY A 969 22.57 8.17 -20.11
CA GLY A 969 21.43 8.23 -19.22
C GLY A 969 20.13 7.72 -19.86
N GLN A 970 19.03 7.94 -19.16
CA GLN A 970 17.70 7.47 -19.54
C GLN A 970 17.05 8.40 -20.57
N HIS A 971 16.43 7.78 -21.61
CA HIS A 971 15.70 8.48 -22.67
C HIS A 971 14.33 7.86 -22.86
N LEU A 972 13.33 8.71 -23.10
CA LEU A 972 11.93 8.30 -23.29
C LEU A 972 11.46 8.68 -24.68
N PHE A 973 10.87 7.74 -25.41
CA PHE A 973 10.33 7.92 -26.77
C PHE A 973 8.86 7.51 -26.79
N ASN A 974 8.02 8.32 -27.42
CA ASN A 974 6.60 8.02 -27.57
C ASN A 974 6.30 7.50 -28.97
N TRP A 975 5.49 6.45 -29.08
CA TRP A 975 4.90 5.99 -30.35
C TRP A 975 3.38 6.01 -30.27
N ASN A 976 2.77 6.65 -31.25
CA ASN A 976 1.32 6.88 -31.36
C ASN A 976 0.62 5.93 -32.33
N GLY A 977 1.16 4.75 -32.60
CA GLY A 977 0.56 3.76 -33.49
C GLY A 977 0.46 4.20 -34.97
N THR A 978 1.44 5.01 -35.43
CA THR A 978 1.49 5.49 -36.84
C THR A 978 2.75 5.01 -37.58
N ASP A 979 2.65 4.90 -38.91
CA ASP A 979 3.79 4.65 -39.81
C ASP A 979 4.63 5.93 -40.02
N SER A 980 5.69 5.80 -40.80
CA SER A 980 6.59 6.94 -41.17
C SER A 980 5.90 8.06 -41.97
N ASN A 981 4.69 7.83 -42.49
CA ASN A 981 3.85 8.83 -43.14
C ASN A 981 2.74 9.36 -42.24
N ASN A 982 2.82 9.11 -40.93
CA ASN A 982 1.81 9.47 -39.92
C ASN A 982 0.42 8.87 -40.19
N ARG A 983 0.33 7.74 -40.91
CA ARG A 983 -0.91 6.99 -41.12
C ARG A 983 -1.03 5.95 -40.02
N SER A 984 -2.21 5.82 -39.44
CA SER A 984 -2.53 4.84 -38.42
C SER A 984 -2.29 3.40 -38.91
N VAL A 985 -1.54 2.61 -38.14
CA VAL A 985 -1.28 1.21 -38.46
C VAL A 985 -2.33 0.29 -37.82
N ALA A 986 -2.46 -0.95 -38.29
CA ALA A 986 -3.47 -1.90 -37.79
C ALA A 986 -3.16 -2.37 -36.37
N SER A 987 -4.19 -2.81 -35.61
CA SER A 987 -4.00 -3.56 -34.37
C SER A 987 -3.16 -4.83 -34.60
N GLY A 988 -2.30 -5.19 -33.68
CA GLY A 988 -1.45 -6.37 -33.79
C GLY A 988 -0.10 -6.23 -33.09
N VAL A 989 0.72 -7.25 -33.24
CA VAL A 989 2.07 -7.32 -32.65
C VAL A 989 3.05 -6.48 -33.46
N TYR A 990 3.83 -5.68 -32.74
CA TYR A 990 4.96 -4.90 -33.25
C TYR A 990 6.20 -5.19 -32.42
N PHE A 991 7.36 -4.90 -32.99
CA PHE A 991 8.66 -4.98 -32.32
C PHE A 991 9.34 -3.62 -32.41
N TYR A 992 10.00 -3.22 -31.34
CA TYR A 992 10.88 -2.05 -31.36
C TYR A 992 12.30 -2.48 -31.03
N THR A 993 13.25 -1.91 -31.75
CA THR A 993 14.65 -2.30 -31.68
C THR A 993 15.50 -1.04 -31.51
N ALA A 994 16.29 -1.02 -30.46
CA ALA A 994 17.34 -0.04 -30.23
C ALA A 994 18.69 -0.65 -30.65
N GLN A 995 19.46 0.11 -31.42
CA GLN A 995 20.79 -0.31 -31.93
C GLN A 995 21.79 0.83 -31.72
N SER A 996 22.92 0.53 -31.10
CA SER A 996 24.06 1.42 -30.90
C SER A 996 25.37 0.69 -31.10
N SER A 997 26.51 1.36 -30.89
CA SER A 997 27.85 0.70 -30.85
C SER A 997 27.96 -0.33 -29.70
N GLU A 998 27.12 -0.24 -28.70
CA GLU A 998 27.13 -1.09 -27.49
C GLU A 998 26.25 -2.34 -27.65
N GLY A 999 25.54 -2.48 -28.77
CA GLY A 999 24.73 -3.66 -29.06
C GLY A 999 23.37 -3.35 -29.69
N THR A 1000 22.56 -4.38 -29.83
CA THR A 1000 21.19 -4.30 -30.35
C THR A 1000 20.24 -5.02 -29.38
N VAL A 1001 19.21 -4.32 -28.93
CA VAL A 1001 18.17 -4.86 -28.03
C VAL A 1001 16.81 -4.67 -28.70
N SER A 1002 15.95 -5.71 -28.63
CA SER A 1002 14.58 -5.69 -29.19
C SER A 1002 13.56 -6.14 -28.19
N ARG A 1003 12.35 -5.53 -28.25
CA ARG A 1003 11.20 -5.89 -27.43
C ARG A 1003 9.93 -5.97 -28.26
N LYS A 1004 8.96 -6.74 -27.76
CA LYS A 1004 7.63 -6.94 -28.35
C LYS A 1004 6.62 -6.00 -27.71
N MET A 1005 5.66 -5.48 -28.50
CA MET A 1005 4.53 -4.70 -28.02
C MET A 1005 3.24 -5.06 -28.78
N LEU A 1006 2.08 -4.82 -28.14
CA LEU A 1006 0.77 -5.13 -28.70
C LEU A 1006 -0.07 -3.86 -28.82
N LEU A 1007 -0.38 -3.45 -30.06
CA LEU A 1007 -1.33 -2.36 -30.35
C LEU A 1007 -2.75 -2.93 -30.44
N MET A 1008 -3.64 -2.43 -29.62
CA MET A 1008 -5.08 -2.72 -29.63
C MET A 1008 -5.84 -1.43 -29.93
N LYS A 1009 -6.69 -1.44 -30.95
CA LYS A 1009 -7.57 -0.30 -31.30
C LYS A 1009 -9.02 -0.68 -31.08
#